data_1fe4fff01a547ac0084549dc1a3b9218
#
_entry.id   1fe4fff01a547ac0084549dc1a3b9218
#
_cell.length_a   1.000
_cell.length_b   1.000
_cell.length_c   1.000
_cell.angle_alpha   90.00
_cell.angle_beta   90.00
_cell.angle_gamma   90.00
#
_symmetry.space_group_name_H-M   'P 1'
#
loop_
_entity.id
_entity.type
_entity.pdbx_description
1 polymer ?
#
loop_
_entity_poly.entity_id
_entity_poly.type
_entity_poly.pdbx_seq_one_letter_code
_entity_poly.pdbx_strand_id
1 'polypeptide(L)'
;QYRSALMDVERIEVLRGPQGTLFGKNTVAGAINISSASPVVGDDASGAINASIEENGGQIYDAYIQGGSETFAARLALRYRETDGYVYNAYLEEDEGALEETGGRLTLVWQPSDTFSANMKYTNMRRDRDGAASGTAQFLDPAQRDIDVPGRSAFASIAYTLMDTFFPDFPSVAGQDFTTYKDNNCGLDTSCSEAGIGYKPENSDDEIQNFSLNMNWDVGNGTLTSVTGWAGYEYNDDVDVDWLPLQFIDRSDIHDFHQFSQEFRWASDIGDRFTYTVGAYYDENELDMEGQVGIDTNFDGLFPQFAQVAYGAPFPNLLTLLTGGAYGSNQITRNHNFNQETESFAFFAQGTYELTDSLRLTAGLRYTEEEKDAVSSQRLGDQNCASDPNPTDPKSVGMTGACAEGYSYFLDIIQAQNFNTYNKEWVGSRKTDDLSPSLNMQWDMSDSSMLYASWSQGFKSGGFSAADDGEPGDFGVAQLPPPGGFVSTVPNADFEFDDESVDSIEIGGKHEFLDGAMRLNWAAFYSEYEDLQTTIFKGVGFSVKNAASSEVQGFEVDWLLQVTDALRVGVNAAYLDATYGDFPDGPCNAIQLDENSLCGTPSGIAAGGPSAQNDLTGVNTLYASDWSGNAFADFRMPLGAMELFAGVDVNYRSDFMSAGDNDEKDGIDAYTKVNARIGLGGDRWEIMAYGRNIFDEAALQQSFDTPVLAGSHTQYMDEGAVFGVRGTLRF
;
A
#
# COMPACT_ATOMS: atom_id res chain seq x y z
N GLN A 1 -1.15 6.79 6.26
CA GLN A 1 -0.66 7.12 7.62
C GLN A 1 0.86 7.31 7.71
N TYR A 2 1.69 6.42 7.15
CA TYR A 2 3.16 6.50 7.33
C TYR A 2 3.82 7.74 6.72
N ARG A 3 3.20 8.44 5.76
CA ARG A 3 3.78 9.67 5.19
C ARG A 3 3.82 10.83 6.20
N SER A 4 2.83 10.95 7.09
CA SER A 4 2.88 11.93 8.17
C SER A 4 3.99 11.64 9.17
N ALA A 5 4.36 10.37 9.32
CA ALA A 5 5.48 9.96 10.17
C ALA A 5 6.84 10.42 9.61
N LEU A 6 6.95 10.63 8.28
CA LEU A 6 8.20 11.08 7.63
C LEU A 6 8.49 12.58 7.78
N MET A 7 7.62 13.37 8.43
CA MET A 7 7.90 14.76 8.75
C MET A 7 8.73 14.86 10.04
N ASP A 8 9.76 15.70 10.04
CA ASP A 8 10.59 15.99 11.22
C ASP A 8 11.17 14.72 11.90
N VAL A 9 11.68 13.80 11.07
CA VAL A 9 12.17 12.49 11.51
C VAL A 9 13.52 12.65 12.23
N GLU A 10 13.65 12.00 13.37
CA GLU A 10 14.92 11.82 14.09
C GLU A 10 15.59 10.50 13.71
N ARG A 11 14.80 9.39 13.66
CA ARG A 11 15.29 8.04 13.44
C ARG A 11 14.25 7.15 12.80
N ILE A 12 14.70 6.29 11.90
CA ILE A 12 13.93 5.17 11.35
C ILE A 12 14.66 3.88 11.72
N GLU A 13 13.93 2.94 12.32
CA GLU A 13 14.42 1.61 12.69
C GLU A 13 13.62 0.57 11.94
N VAL A 14 14.30 -0.34 11.27
CA VAL A 14 13.67 -1.47 10.58
C VAL A 14 13.98 -2.72 11.40
N LEU A 15 12.92 -3.31 11.96
CA LEU A 15 12.96 -4.55 12.73
C LEU A 15 12.54 -5.66 11.78
N ARG A 16 13.44 -6.58 11.48
CA ARG A 16 13.23 -7.67 10.54
C ARG A 16 12.75 -8.92 11.27
N GLY A 17 12.02 -9.78 10.56
CA GLY A 17 11.40 -10.97 11.13
C GLY A 17 10.23 -10.66 12.09
N PRO A 18 9.51 -11.68 12.56
CA PRO A 18 8.32 -11.51 13.38
C PRO A 18 8.58 -10.76 14.69
N GLN A 19 7.77 -9.75 14.97
CA GLN A 19 7.88 -8.89 16.15
C GLN A 19 6.66 -8.99 17.08
N GLY A 20 5.94 -10.12 17.04
CA GLY A 20 4.66 -10.33 17.73
C GLY A 20 4.70 -10.05 19.23
N THR A 21 5.77 -10.38 19.95
CA THR A 21 5.86 -10.25 21.40
C THR A 21 5.74 -8.80 21.89
N LEU A 22 6.46 -7.84 21.31
CA LEU A 22 6.46 -6.46 21.79
C LEU A 22 5.60 -5.52 20.93
N PHE A 23 5.53 -5.75 19.61
CA PHE A 23 4.76 -4.90 18.70
C PHE A 23 3.36 -5.44 18.41
N GLY A 24 3.11 -6.73 18.70
CA GLY A 24 1.78 -7.33 18.63
C GLY A 24 1.41 -7.84 17.24
N LYS A 25 0.09 -7.90 17.01
CA LYS A 25 -0.53 -8.37 15.76
C LYS A 25 0.00 -7.63 14.53
N ASN A 26 -0.09 -8.27 13.36
CA ASN A 26 0.24 -7.69 12.04
C ASN A 26 1.73 -7.33 11.87
N THR A 27 2.64 -7.96 12.62
CA THR A 27 4.08 -7.77 12.53
C THR A 27 4.82 -9.06 12.12
N VAL A 28 4.20 -9.83 11.21
CA VAL A 28 4.69 -11.15 10.73
C VAL A 28 6.00 -11.07 9.95
N ALA A 29 6.18 -10.02 9.14
CA ALA A 29 7.41 -9.82 8.35
C ALA A 29 8.41 -8.85 9.03
N GLY A 30 7.96 -8.10 10.06
CA GLY A 30 8.75 -7.11 10.76
C GLY A 30 7.98 -5.84 11.11
N ALA A 31 8.70 -4.82 11.57
CA ALA A 31 8.13 -3.52 11.90
C ALA A 31 9.07 -2.37 11.49
N ILE A 32 8.49 -1.26 11.06
CA ILE A 32 9.21 -0.01 10.80
C ILE A 32 8.82 0.98 11.91
N ASN A 33 9.78 1.32 12.76
CA ASN A 33 9.59 2.28 13.84
C ASN A 33 10.16 3.65 13.44
N ILE A 34 9.29 4.65 13.29
CA ILE A 34 9.66 6.01 12.89
C ILE A 34 9.52 6.93 14.10
N SER A 35 10.63 7.44 14.57
CA SER A 35 10.68 8.40 15.67
C SER A 35 10.88 9.82 15.15
N SER A 36 9.97 10.72 15.50
CA SER A 36 10.11 12.14 15.20
C SER A 36 10.90 12.86 16.30
N ALA A 37 11.57 13.95 15.92
CA ALA A 37 12.41 14.73 16.83
C ALA A 37 11.62 15.29 18.03
N SER A 38 12.30 15.33 19.18
CA SER A 38 11.78 15.88 20.42
C SER A 38 12.72 16.94 20.97
N PRO A 39 12.20 18.05 21.52
CA PRO A 39 13.03 19.06 22.18
C PRO A 39 13.51 18.52 23.53
N VAL A 40 14.65 19.04 24.00
CA VAL A 40 15.22 18.71 25.32
C VAL A 40 14.96 19.86 26.30
N VAL A 41 14.58 19.51 27.54
CA VAL A 41 14.41 20.51 28.60
C VAL A 41 15.78 21.11 28.95
N GLY A 42 15.83 22.42 29.18
CA GLY A 42 17.08 23.14 29.48
C GLY A 42 17.84 23.61 28.25
N ASP A 43 17.48 23.20 27.04
CA ASP A 43 18.13 23.69 25.83
C ASP A 43 17.73 25.13 25.48
N ASP A 44 18.70 25.90 24.98
CA ASP A 44 18.46 27.21 24.41
C ASP A 44 17.57 27.13 23.15
N ALA A 45 16.98 28.27 22.81
CA ALA A 45 16.19 28.37 21.59
C ALA A 45 17.04 28.13 20.34
N SER A 46 16.58 27.25 19.46
CA SER A 46 17.22 26.91 18.20
C SER A 46 16.19 26.59 17.11
N GLY A 47 16.62 26.61 15.86
CA GLY A 47 15.75 26.29 14.76
C GLY A 47 16.52 26.06 13.45
N ALA A 48 15.80 25.55 12.45
CA ALA A 48 16.30 25.46 11.09
C ALA A 48 15.19 25.70 10.08
N ILE A 49 15.57 26.20 8.91
CA ILE A 49 14.74 26.32 7.73
C ILE A 49 15.50 25.64 6.58
N ASN A 50 14.86 24.72 5.92
CA ASN A 50 15.29 24.09 4.70
C ASN A 50 14.40 24.55 3.56
N ALA A 51 14.98 24.90 2.42
CA ALA A 51 14.26 25.22 1.20
C ALA A 51 14.90 24.49 0.03
N SER A 52 14.14 23.71 -0.69
CA SER A 52 14.57 22.99 -1.89
C SER A 52 13.76 23.46 -3.10
N ILE A 53 14.43 23.53 -4.23
CA ILE A 53 13.81 23.69 -5.55
C ILE A 53 14.26 22.51 -6.38
N GLU A 54 13.32 21.81 -6.99
CA GLU A 54 13.53 20.61 -7.81
C GLU A 54 12.97 20.80 -9.22
N GLU A 55 13.33 19.92 -10.13
CA GLU A 55 12.64 19.79 -11.41
C GLU A 55 11.15 19.46 -11.20
N ASN A 56 10.36 19.49 -12.25
CA ASN A 56 8.90 19.28 -12.22
C ASN A 56 8.18 20.27 -11.27
N GLY A 57 8.61 21.53 -11.26
CA GLY A 57 8.02 22.57 -10.41
C GLY A 57 8.24 22.36 -8.91
N GLY A 58 9.01 21.37 -8.50
CA GLY A 58 9.14 20.92 -7.12
C GLY A 58 9.67 22.00 -6.18
N GLN A 59 8.93 22.27 -5.10
CA GLN A 59 9.27 23.18 -4.02
C GLN A 59 9.03 22.48 -2.68
N ILE A 60 10.05 22.46 -1.80
CA ILE A 60 9.94 21.84 -0.48
C ILE A 60 10.47 22.82 0.57
N TYR A 61 9.65 23.12 1.56
CA TYR A 61 10.00 23.96 2.70
C TYR A 61 9.76 23.19 3.99
N ASP A 62 10.83 22.90 4.72
CA ASP A 62 10.76 22.33 6.06
C ASP A 62 11.34 23.34 7.06
N ALA A 63 10.65 23.56 8.16
CA ALA A 63 11.15 24.44 9.20
C ALA A 63 10.83 23.90 10.58
N TYR A 64 11.72 24.13 11.54
CA TYR A 64 11.38 23.94 12.94
C TYR A 64 11.95 25.03 13.82
N ILE A 65 11.29 25.24 14.95
CA ILE A 65 11.77 26.02 16.06
C ILE A 65 11.54 25.26 17.36
N GLN A 66 12.52 25.27 18.25
CA GLN A 66 12.41 24.63 19.55
C GLN A 66 13.10 25.45 20.63
N GLY A 67 12.79 25.16 21.89
CA GLY A 67 13.44 25.73 23.04
C GLY A 67 12.74 25.33 24.33
N GLY A 68 13.37 25.56 25.45
CA GLY A 68 12.82 25.10 26.72
C GLY A 68 13.29 25.87 27.94
N SER A 69 12.71 25.52 29.07
CA SER A 69 13.14 25.86 30.42
C SER A 69 13.68 24.62 31.11
N GLU A 70 14.09 24.72 32.35
CA GLU A 70 14.62 23.57 33.13
C GLU A 70 13.62 22.39 33.26
N THR A 71 12.32 22.62 33.08
CA THR A 71 11.29 21.59 33.27
C THR A 71 10.32 21.43 32.09
N PHE A 72 10.43 22.28 31.07
CA PHE A 72 9.48 22.27 29.94
C PHE A 72 10.22 22.64 28.66
N ALA A 73 9.96 21.91 27.59
CA ALA A 73 10.45 22.24 26.24
C ALA A 73 9.33 22.07 25.20
N ALA A 74 9.43 22.85 24.12
CA ALA A 74 8.49 22.80 23.02
C ALA A 74 9.24 22.84 21.67
N ARG A 75 8.70 22.13 20.70
CA ARG A 75 9.15 22.10 19.29
C ARG A 75 7.93 22.22 18.38
N LEU A 76 8.00 23.14 17.43
CA LEU A 76 7.06 23.26 16.33
C LEU A 76 7.82 22.97 15.03
N ALA A 77 7.38 21.99 14.28
CA ALA A 77 7.85 21.66 12.93
C ALA A 77 6.74 21.92 11.91
N LEU A 78 7.10 22.47 10.76
CA LEU A 78 6.21 22.78 9.65
C LEU A 78 6.79 22.26 8.35
N ARG A 79 5.93 21.79 7.45
CA ARG A 79 6.28 21.33 6.11
C ARG A 79 5.31 21.89 5.09
N TYR A 80 5.85 22.30 3.95
CA TYR A 80 5.13 22.53 2.71
C TYR A 80 5.89 21.87 1.56
N ARG A 81 5.19 21.16 0.69
CA ARG A 81 5.72 20.59 -0.54
C ARG A 81 4.71 20.80 -1.65
N GLU A 82 5.21 21.15 -2.83
CA GLU A 82 4.46 21.29 -4.07
C GLU A 82 5.26 20.71 -5.22
N THR A 83 4.59 20.11 -6.20
CA THR A 83 5.18 19.65 -7.48
C THR A 83 4.11 19.65 -8.55
N ASP A 84 4.47 20.00 -9.79
CA ASP A 84 3.56 19.99 -10.95
C ASP A 84 3.28 18.56 -11.47
N GLY A 85 3.96 17.54 -10.91
CA GLY A 85 3.88 16.17 -11.40
C GLY A 85 5.00 15.83 -12.39
N TYR A 86 5.02 14.58 -12.84
CA TYR A 86 6.09 14.07 -13.71
C TYR A 86 5.58 13.21 -14.87
N VAL A 87 4.29 12.96 -14.93
CA VAL A 87 3.65 12.19 -15.99
C VAL A 87 3.09 13.15 -17.01
N TYR A 88 3.60 13.11 -18.22
CA TYR A 88 3.08 13.94 -19.30
C TYR A 88 1.87 13.28 -19.96
N ASN A 89 0.69 13.85 -19.77
CA ASN A 89 -0.51 13.43 -20.48
C ASN A 89 -0.47 13.99 -21.92
N ALA A 90 -0.38 13.09 -22.89
CA ALA A 90 -0.24 13.48 -24.28
C ALA A 90 -1.52 14.03 -24.91
N TYR A 91 -2.67 13.79 -24.29
CA TYR A 91 -3.97 14.31 -24.74
C TYR A 91 -4.29 15.67 -24.12
N LEU A 92 -3.96 15.86 -22.83
CA LEU A 92 -4.13 17.12 -22.13
C LEU A 92 -3.05 18.14 -22.48
N GLU A 93 -1.91 17.68 -23.02
CA GLU A 93 -0.71 18.48 -23.25
C GLU A 93 -0.19 19.13 -21.94
N GLU A 94 -0.38 18.44 -20.78
CA GLU A 94 0.07 18.91 -19.47
C GLU A 94 0.67 17.77 -18.64
N ASP A 95 1.38 18.13 -17.55
CA ASP A 95 1.94 17.17 -16.62
C ASP A 95 0.88 16.82 -15.55
N GLU A 96 0.74 15.54 -15.24
CA GLU A 96 -0.17 15.00 -14.24
C GLU A 96 0.56 14.49 -13.00
N GLY A 97 -0.20 14.29 -11.92
CA GLY A 97 0.33 13.86 -10.64
C GLY A 97 0.83 15.04 -9.79
N ALA A 98 0.31 16.26 -10.07
CA ALA A 98 0.58 17.41 -9.23
C ALA A 98 0.24 17.12 -7.77
N LEU A 99 1.07 17.61 -6.85
CA LEU A 99 0.94 17.33 -5.43
C LEU A 99 1.14 18.61 -4.62
N GLU A 100 0.20 18.92 -3.73
CA GLU A 100 0.40 19.86 -2.64
C GLU A 100 0.31 19.13 -1.30
N GLU A 101 1.31 19.32 -0.43
CA GLU A 101 1.37 18.72 0.90
C GLU A 101 1.67 19.81 1.94
N THR A 102 0.83 19.93 2.94
CA THR A 102 1.02 20.82 4.08
C THR A 102 0.96 20.05 5.38
N GLY A 103 1.86 20.35 6.31
CA GLY A 103 1.90 19.64 7.59
C GLY A 103 2.47 20.45 8.73
N GLY A 104 2.06 20.08 9.94
CA GLY A 104 2.58 20.65 11.18
C GLY A 104 2.63 19.62 12.29
N ARG A 105 3.69 19.70 13.11
CA ARG A 105 3.83 18.90 14.32
C ARG A 105 4.21 19.78 15.49
N LEU A 106 3.45 19.64 16.59
CA LEU A 106 3.78 20.23 17.89
C LEU A 106 4.24 19.12 18.83
N THR A 107 5.43 19.27 19.39
CA THR A 107 5.96 18.38 20.42
C THR A 107 6.20 19.16 21.71
N LEU A 108 5.66 18.67 22.82
CA LEU A 108 5.81 19.25 24.15
C LEU A 108 6.43 18.20 25.07
N VAL A 109 7.52 18.58 25.76
CA VAL A 109 8.17 17.75 26.78
C VAL A 109 8.04 18.45 28.11
N TRP A 110 7.57 17.73 29.12
CA TRP A 110 7.44 18.18 30.50
C TRP A 110 8.15 17.23 31.44
N GLN A 111 9.14 17.71 32.14
CA GLN A 111 9.96 16.96 33.08
C GLN A 111 10.08 17.72 34.41
N PRO A 112 9.05 17.65 35.27
CA PRO A 112 9.02 18.39 36.53
C PRO A 112 9.98 17.88 37.59
N SER A 113 10.49 16.65 37.40
CA SER A 113 11.47 16.01 38.29
C SER A 113 12.34 15.01 37.54
N ASP A 114 13.43 14.57 38.16
CA ASP A 114 14.30 13.54 37.60
C ASP A 114 13.61 12.15 37.45
N THR A 115 12.50 11.95 38.14
CA THR A 115 11.77 10.67 38.15
C THR A 115 10.49 10.66 37.32
N PHE A 116 10.13 11.77 36.68
CA PHE A 116 8.92 11.83 35.86
C PHE A 116 9.16 12.66 34.59
N SER A 117 8.77 12.11 33.45
CA SER A 117 8.72 12.84 32.19
C SER A 117 7.43 12.52 31.41
N ALA A 118 6.97 13.49 30.65
CA ALA A 118 5.85 13.37 29.70
C ALA A 118 6.23 13.99 28.36
N ASN A 119 6.00 13.28 27.27
CA ASN A 119 6.21 13.75 25.90
C ASN A 119 4.87 13.64 25.14
N MET A 120 4.36 14.77 24.69
CA MET A 120 3.13 14.89 23.92
C MET A 120 3.47 15.31 22.50
N LYS A 121 2.90 14.63 21.51
CA LYS A 121 3.02 15.02 20.10
C LYS A 121 1.64 15.10 19.47
N TYR A 122 1.43 16.13 18.66
CA TYR A 122 0.27 16.26 17.78
C TYR A 122 0.74 16.62 16.39
N THR A 123 0.26 15.88 15.40
CA THR A 123 0.56 16.07 13.98
C THR A 123 -0.73 16.21 13.20
N ASN A 124 -0.77 17.17 12.30
CA ASN A 124 -1.78 17.27 11.24
C ASN A 124 -1.05 17.42 9.91
N MET A 125 -1.49 16.67 8.91
CA MET A 125 -0.97 16.75 7.54
C MET A 125 -2.13 16.62 6.57
N ARG A 126 -2.14 17.48 5.57
CA ARG A 126 -3.05 17.45 4.44
C ARG A 126 -2.26 17.31 3.16
N ARG A 127 -2.79 16.52 2.25
CA ARG A 127 -2.23 16.32 0.93
C ARG A 127 -3.35 16.31 -0.11
N ASP A 128 -3.19 17.16 -1.10
CA ASP A 128 -4.04 17.25 -2.27
C ASP A 128 -3.24 16.81 -3.50
N ARG A 129 -3.80 16.00 -4.35
CA ARG A 129 -3.19 15.54 -5.60
C ARG A 129 -4.19 15.68 -6.73
N ASP A 130 -3.74 16.29 -7.83
CA ASP A 130 -4.47 16.40 -9.08
C ASP A 130 -3.86 15.44 -10.11
N GLY A 131 -4.71 14.74 -10.88
CA GLY A 131 -4.31 13.80 -11.92
C GLY A 131 -3.83 12.44 -11.39
N ALA A 132 -3.38 11.60 -12.28
CA ALA A 132 -2.94 10.25 -12.00
C ALA A 132 -1.87 10.19 -10.91
N ALA A 133 -2.06 9.31 -9.93
CA ALA A 133 -1.18 9.20 -8.75
C ALA A 133 0.23 8.71 -9.08
N SER A 134 0.41 8.07 -10.22
CA SER A 134 1.66 7.53 -10.73
C SER A 134 1.52 7.34 -12.22
N GLY A 135 2.58 7.52 -12.99
CA GLY A 135 2.54 7.33 -14.44
C GLY A 135 1.96 5.98 -14.79
N THR A 136 0.85 6.00 -15.52
CA THR A 136 0.22 4.79 -16.05
C THR A 136 0.67 4.62 -17.49
N ALA A 137 1.46 3.60 -17.76
CA ALA A 137 1.74 3.20 -19.12
C ALA A 137 0.87 2.00 -19.47
N GLN A 138 0.08 2.11 -20.50
CA GLN A 138 -0.80 1.05 -20.95
C GLN A 138 -0.19 0.30 -22.12
N PHE A 139 -0.19 -1.03 -22.04
CA PHE A 139 0.33 -1.88 -23.10
C PHE A 139 -0.78 -2.52 -23.89
N LEU A 140 -0.92 -2.08 -25.10
CA LEU A 140 -1.66 -2.78 -26.12
C LEU A 140 -0.69 -3.30 -27.16
N ASP A 141 -0.04 -4.43 -26.91
CA ASP A 141 0.79 -5.06 -27.93
C ASP A 141 -0.08 -5.36 -29.16
N PRO A 142 0.17 -4.74 -30.32
CA PRO A 142 -0.60 -5.03 -31.53
C PRO A 142 -0.54 -6.49 -31.95
N ALA A 143 0.52 -7.23 -31.58
CA ALA A 143 0.62 -8.66 -31.83
C ALA A 143 -0.30 -9.47 -30.89
N GLN A 144 -0.73 -8.88 -29.79
CA GLN A 144 -1.67 -9.48 -28.84
C GLN A 144 -3.09 -8.97 -29.01
N ARG A 145 -3.29 -7.90 -29.78
CA ARG A 145 -4.57 -7.49 -30.29
C ARG A 145 -5.15 -8.46 -31.32
N ASP A 146 -4.58 -9.64 -31.48
CA ASP A 146 -5.09 -10.62 -32.44
C ASP A 146 -6.51 -10.98 -32.05
N ILE A 147 -7.45 -10.41 -32.81
CA ILE A 147 -8.90 -10.64 -32.66
C ILE A 147 -9.22 -12.14 -32.87
N ASP A 148 -8.28 -12.87 -33.44
CA ASP A 148 -8.36 -14.32 -33.64
C ASP A 148 -7.78 -15.13 -32.47
N VAL A 149 -7.35 -14.52 -31.36
CA VAL A 149 -6.94 -15.26 -30.15
C VAL A 149 -8.18 -15.99 -29.62
N PRO A 150 -8.19 -17.33 -29.65
CA PRO A 150 -9.29 -18.09 -29.11
C PRO A 150 -9.50 -17.71 -27.64
N GLY A 151 -10.74 -17.38 -27.28
CA GLY A 151 -11.08 -17.10 -25.91
C GLY A 151 -11.15 -15.62 -25.52
N ARG A 152 -10.71 -14.70 -26.39
CA ARG A 152 -10.87 -13.26 -26.10
C ARG A 152 -12.34 -12.90 -26.00
N SER A 153 -12.73 -12.21 -24.93
CA SER A 153 -14.14 -11.80 -24.74
C SER A 153 -14.62 -10.94 -25.91
N ALA A 154 -15.91 -11.07 -26.22
CA ALA A 154 -16.53 -10.23 -27.25
C ALA A 154 -16.41 -8.74 -26.87
N PHE A 155 -16.41 -8.43 -25.59
CA PHE A 155 -16.25 -7.08 -25.06
C PHE A 155 -14.86 -6.52 -25.35
N ALA A 156 -13.78 -7.26 -24.99
CA ALA A 156 -12.41 -6.85 -25.26
C ALA A 156 -12.18 -6.61 -26.78
N SER A 157 -12.65 -7.53 -27.63
CA SER A 157 -12.57 -7.39 -29.10
C SER A 157 -13.22 -6.12 -29.59
N ILE A 158 -14.30 -5.70 -28.98
CA ILE A 158 -15.06 -4.51 -29.37
C ILE A 158 -14.38 -3.25 -28.82
N ALA A 159 -13.94 -3.26 -27.58
CA ALA A 159 -13.19 -2.16 -26.99
C ALA A 159 -11.94 -1.83 -27.84
N TYR A 160 -11.19 -2.85 -28.26
CA TYR A 160 -10.06 -2.67 -29.19
C TYR A 160 -10.49 -2.08 -30.53
N THR A 161 -11.61 -2.53 -31.10
CA THR A 161 -12.11 -2.00 -32.39
C THR A 161 -12.54 -0.54 -32.26
N LEU A 162 -13.14 -0.17 -31.14
CA LEU A 162 -13.52 1.22 -30.88
C LEU A 162 -12.29 2.10 -30.71
N MET A 163 -11.31 1.66 -29.96
CA MET A 163 -10.04 2.38 -29.78
C MET A 163 -9.35 2.59 -31.13
N ASP A 164 -9.20 1.57 -31.95
CA ASP A 164 -8.61 1.70 -33.29
C ASP A 164 -9.40 2.62 -34.22
N THR A 165 -10.70 2.76 -34.00
CA THR A 165 -11.57 3.57 -34.85
C THR A 165 -11.56 5.05 -34.43
N PHE A 166 -11.63 5.33 -33.13
CA PHE A 166 -11.78 6.68 -32.59
C PHE A 166 -10.45 7.31 -32.19
N PHE A 167 -9.47 6.50 -31.85
CA PHE A 167 -8.15 6.92 -31.41
C PHE A 167 -7.06 6.24 -32.27
N PRO A 168 -7.05 6.48 -33.64
CA PRO A 168 -6.12 5.82 -34.53
C PRO A 168 -4.65 6.17 -34.25
N ASP A 169 -4.42 7.27 -33.54
CA ASP A 169 -3.11 7.71 -33.07
C ASP A 169 -2.80 7.24 -31.66
N PHE A 170 -3.71 6.47 -31.04
CA PHE A 170 -3.45 5.85 -29.75
C PHE A 170 -2.24 4.94 -29.91
N PRO A 171 -1.11 5.25 -29.29
CA PRO A 171 0.10 4.52 -29.55
C PRO A 171 -0.09 3.08 -29.13
N SER A 172 -0.07 2.23 -30.14
CA SER A 172 0.14 0.83 -29.89
C SER A 172 1.50 0.69 -29.23
N VAL A 173 1.55 0.07 -28.08
CA VAL A 173 2.73 0.01 -27.22
C VAL A 173 3.88 -0.83 -27.77
N ALA A 174 3.72 -1.50 -28.91
CA ALA A 174 4.85 -2.07 -29.61
C ALA A 174 5.84 -0.97 -30.01
N GLY A 175 6.75 -0.67 -29.06
CA GLY A 175 7.80 0.34 -29.23
C GLY A 175 7.57 1.63 -28.45
N GLN A 176 6.70 1.68 -27.43
CA GLN A 176 6.79 2.74 -26.44
C GLN A 176 8.14 2.64 -25.74
N ASP A 177 8.86 3.72 -25.86
CA ASP A 177 10.03 3.96 -25.05
C ASP A 177 9.54 4.36 -23.64
N PHE A 178 9.68 3.45 -22.66
CA PHE A 178 9.32 3.71 -21.25
C PHE A 178 10.05 4.89 -20.64
N THR A 179 11.02 5.46 -21.35
CA THR A 179 11.71 6.69 -20.94
C THR A 179 10.85 7.94 -21.10
N THR A 180 9.66 7.86 -21.69
CA THR A 180 8.86 9.05 -22.00
C THR A 180 7.78 9.39 -20.98
N TYR A 181 7.60 8.64 -19.88
CA TYR A 181 6.63 8.96 -18.82
C TYR A 181 5.32 9.58 -19.37
N LYS A 182 4.68 8.88 -20.29
CA LYS A 182 3.47 9.37 -20.94
C LYS A 182 2.28 8.59 -20.43
N ASP A 183 1.35 9.30 -19.84
CA ASP A 183 0.02 8.78 -19.72
C ASP A 183 -0.69 8.93 -21.07
N ASN A 184 -1.27 7.84 -21.55
CA ASN A 184 -2.13 7.84 -22.74
C ASN A 184 -3.60 7.77 -22.33
N ASN A 185 -3.88 7.83 -21.03
CA ASN A 185 -5.21 7.92 -20.53
C ASN A 185 -5.78 9.28 -20.92
N CYS A 186 -6.82 9.27 -21.72
CA CYS A 186 -7.64 10.44 -21.98
C CYS A 186 -8.45 10.83 -20.75
N GLY A 187 -8.29 10.05 -19.71
CA GLY A 187 -9.05 9.90 -18.50
C GLY A 187 -9.77 11.06 -18.09
N LEU A 188 -10.55 11.74 -18.27
CA LEU A 188 -11.31 12.76 -17.57
C LEU A 188 -11.27 14.15 -18.20
N ASP A 189 -10.60 14.32 -19.34
CA ASP A 189 -10.45 15.65 -19.90
C ASP A 189 -11.54 16.10 -20.87
N THR A 190 -11.71 17.42 -20.89
CA THR A 190 -12.62 18.15 -21.77
C THR A 190 -12.20 18.13 -23.24
N SER A 191 -10.93 17.83 -23.59
CA SER A 191 -10.52 17.71 -24.99
C SER A 191 -10.97 16.39 -25.62
N CYS A 192 -11.16 15.35 -24.83
CA CYS A 192 -11.91 14.17 -25.24
C CYS A 192 -13.40 14.50 -25.42
N SER A 193 -13.89 15.60 -24.88
CA SER A 193 -15.26 16.08 -25.07
C SER A 193 -15.57 16.52 -26.52
N GLU A 194 -14.57 16.81 -27.34
CA GLU A 194 -14.77 17.01 -28.76
C GLU A 194 -15.24 15.73 -29.47
N ALA A 195 -14.94 14.55 -28.88
CA ALA A 195 -15.52 13.28 -29.30
C ALA A 195 -16.86 12.96 -28.64
N GLY A 196 -17.39 13.82 -27.75
CA GLY A 196 -18.65 13.64 -27.05
C GLY A 196 -18.55 12.81 -25.76
N ILE A 197 -17.37 12.72 -25.20
CA ILE A 197 -17.03 11.95 -23.99
C ILE A 197 -17.03 12.88 -22.79
N GLY A 198 -17.64 12.48 -21.66
CA GLY A 198 -17.74 13.29 -20.44
C GLY A 198 -16.41 13.41 -19.70
N TYR A 199 -16.31 14.36 -18.80
CA TYR A 199 -15.11 14.67 -18.02
C TYR A 199 -15.36 14.56 -16.53
N LYS A 200 -14.43 13.92 -15.83
CA LYS A 200 -14.34 13.93 -14.36
C LYS A 200 -12.85 14.00 -13.97
N PRO A 201 -12.39 15.04 -13.27
CA PRO A 201 -10.97 15.13 -12.88
C PRO A 201 -10.60 14.02 -11.90
N GLU A 202 -9.45 13.41 -12.10
CA GLU A 202 -8.83 12.57 -11.08
C GLU A 202 -8.30 13.46 -9.96
N ASN A 203 -8.58 13.08 -8.75
CA ASN A 203 -8.04 13.76 -7.58
C ASN A 203 -7.97 12.82 -6.38
N SER A 204 -7.08 13.13 -5.46
CA SER A 204 -6.97 12.44 -4.19
C SER A 204 -6.67 13.46 -3.10
N ASP A 205 -7.48 13.47 -2.05
CA ASP A 205 -7.33 14.35 -0.89
C ASP A 205 -7.18 13.48 0.37
N ASP A 206 -6.10 13.70 1.13
CA ASP A 206 -5.87 13.02 2.40
C ASP A 206 -5.71 14.03 3.54
N GLU A 207 -6.43 13.84 4.62
CA GLU A 207 -6.13 14.49 5.89
C GLU A 207 -5.74 13.44 6.95
N ILE A 208 -4.59 13.64 7.59
CA ILE A 208 -4.04 12.72 8.60
C ILE A 208 -3.79 13.49 9.89
N GLN A 209 -4.33 12.97 10.98
CA GLN A 209 -4.17 13.51 12.32
C GLN A 209 -3.64 12.43 13.26
N ASN A 210 -2.60 12.75 14.04
CA ASN A 210 -2.05 11.86 15.03
C ASN A 210 -1.79 12.59 16.34
N PHE A 211 -2.13 11.96 17.44
CA PHE A 211 -1.81 12.38 18.79
C PHE A 211 -1.11 11.26 19.54
N SER A 212 -0.04 11.59 20.28
CA SER A 212 0.56 10.65 21.23
C SER A 212 0.96 11.35 22.52
N LEU A 213 0.81 10.62 23.63
CA LEU A 213 1.27 11.03 24.95
C LEU A 213 2.04 9.86 25.59
N ASN A 214 3.33 10.04 25.76
CA ASN A 214 4.19 9.09 26.42
C ASN A 214 4.60 9.65 27.79
N MET A 215 4.33 8.91 28.86
CA MET A 215 4.70 9.27 30.23
C MET A 215 5.57 8.18 30.83
N ASN A 216 6.69 8.60 31.43
CA ASN A 216 7.58 7.71 32.16
C ASN A 216 7.69 8.14 33.62
N TRP A 217 7.57 7.19 34.51
CA TRP A 217 7.64 7.42 35.94
C TRP A 217 8.56 6.39 36.59
N ASP A 218 9.68 6.82 37.13
CA ASP A 218 10.61 5.98 37.89
C ASP A 218 10.10 5.79 39.31
N VAL A 219 9.80 4.54 39.67
CA VAL A 219 9.23 4.14 40.97
C VAL A 219 10.09 3.02 41.54
N GLY A 220 10.78 3.30 42.63
CA GLY A 220 11.63 2.28 43.28
C GLY A 220 12.79 1.86 42.36
N ASN A 221 12.79 0.59 41.94
CA ASN A 221 13.83 0.03 41.04
C ASN A 221 13.33 -0.18 39.61
N GLY A 222 12.21 0.40 39.22
CA GLY A 222 11.65 0.22 37.89
C GLY A 222 11.01 1.48 37.35
N THR A 223 10.67 1.44 36.05
CA THR A 223 9.98 2.51 35.32
C THR A 223 8.61 2.04 34.87
N LEU A 224 7.59 2.80 35.27
CA LEU A 224 6.25 2.68 34.71
C LEU A 224 6.15 3.60 33.50
N THR A 225 5.85 3.04 32.33
CA THR A 225 5.57 3.77 31.11
C THR A 225 4.09 3.69 30.76
N SER A 226 3.48 4.81 30.40
CA SER A 226 2.14 4.88 29.83
C SER A 226 2.22 5.53 28.46
N VAL A 227 1.68 4.86 27.43
CA VAL A 227 1.60 5.39 26.07
C VAL A 227 0.13 5.44 25.66
N THR A 228 -0.34 6.65 25.38
CA THR A 228 -1.68 6.90 24.81
C THR A 228 -1.51 7.35 23.36
N GLY A 229 -2.21 6.72 22.45
CA GLY A 229 -2.23 7.05 21.04
C GLY A 229 -3.63 7.35 20.54
N TRP A 230 -3.76 8.28 19.63
CA TRP A 230 -4.94 8.47 18.79
C TRP A 230 -4.47 8.80 17.37
N ALA A 231 -5.10 8.17 16.38
CA ALA A 231 -4.84 8.39 14.97
C ALA A 231 -6.16 8.48 14.21
N GLY A 232 -6.24 9.38 13.25
CA GLY A 232 -7.35 9.48 12.32
C GLY A 232 -6.85 9.81 10.93
N TYR A 233 -7.55 9.37 9.90
CA TYR A 233 -7.40 9.85 8.54
C TYR A 233 -8.73 9.89 7.81
N GLU A 234 -8.90 10.92 7.01
CA GLU A 234 -9.93 11.02 5.98
C GLU A 234 -9.23 10.91 4.62
N TYR A 235 -9.80 10.15 3.71
CA TYR A 235 -9.28 9.95 2.36
C TYR A 235 -10.42 10.00 1.37
N ASN A 236 -10.26 10.82 0.33
CA ASN A 236 -11.15 10.89 -0.81
C ASN A 236 -10.33 10.63 -2.08
N ASP A 237 -10.84 9.80 -2.96
CA ASP A 237 -10.17 9.43 -4.20
C ASP A 237 -11.19 9.33 -5.33
N ASP A 238 -10.94 10.07 -6.42
CA ASP A 238 -11.69 9.97 -7.67
C ASP A 238 -10.69 9.57 -8.76
N VAL A 239 -10.85 8.35 -9.31
CA VAL A 239 -9.89 7.79 -10.27
C VAL A 239 -10.59 7.13 -11.44
N ASP A 240 -9.93 7.15 -12.59
CA ASP A 240 -10.20 6.26 -13.71
C ASP A 240 -9.63 4.87 -13.40
N VAL A 241 -10.44 3.84 -13.52
CA VAL A 241 -10.06 2.46 -13.22
C VAL A 241 -10.12 1.53 -14.42
N ASP A 242 -10.34 2.07 -15.60
CA ASP A 242 -10.22 1.30 -16.85
C ASP A 242 -8.92 1.62 -17.62
N TRP A 243 -8.24 2.71 -17.25
CA TRP A 243 -6.96 3.17 -17.85
C TRP A 243 -7.00 3.29 -19.38
N LEU A 244 -8.19 3.55 -19.94
CA LEU A 244 -8.42 3.68 -21.37
C LEU A 244 -8.61 5.16 -21.75
N PRO A 245 -8.32 5.54 -22.99
CA PRO A 245 -8.72 6.86 -23.50
C PRO A 245 -10.25 6.99 -23.69
N LEU A 246 -11.01 6.08 -23.13
CA LEU A 246 -12.46 5.99 -23.15
C LEU A 246 -12.93 5.98 -21.72
N GLN A 247 -13.75 6.89 -21.31
CA GLN A 247 -14.31 6.88 -19.98
C GLN A 247 -15.41 5.80 -19.86
N PHE A 248 -15.01 4.59 -19.46
CA PHE A 248 -15.94 3.49 -19.20
C PHE A 248 -16.27 3.33 -17.73
N ILE A 249 -15.26 3.33 -16.89
CA ILE A 249 -15.40 2.99 -15.48
C ILE A 249 -14.63 4.00 -14.65
N ASP A 250 -15.33 4.73 -13.82
CA ASP A 250 -14.75 5.60 -12.80
C ASP A 250 -14.99 5.01 -11.40
N ARG A 251 -14.15 5.39 -10.46
CA ARG A 251 -14.29 5.02 -9.06
C ARG A 251 -14.11 6.24 -8.17
N SER A 252 -14.98 6.34 -7.17
CA SER A 252 -14.88 7.32 -6.11
C SER A 252 -14.91 6.59 -4.78
N ASP A 253 -13.90 6.79 -3.93
CA ASP A 253 -13.79 6.19 -2.61
C ASP A 253 -13.65 7.27 -1.54
N ILE A 254 -14.37 7.10 -0.44
CA ILE A 254 -14.25 7.92 0.77
C ILE A 254 -13.96 6.98 1.92
N HIS A 255 -12.87 7.22 2.64
CA HIS A 255 -12.51 6.46 3.83
C HIS A 255 -12.40 7.39 5.03
N ASP A 256 -13.02 7.02 6.12
CA ASP A 256 -12.83 7.61 7.44
C ASP A 256 -12.32 6.52 8.39
N PHE A 257 -11.22 6.78 9.04
CA PHE A 257 -10.61 5.87 10.00
C PHE A 257 -10.18 6.61 11.23
N HIS A 258 -10.49 6.03 12.38
CA HIS A 258 -9.93 6.49 13.63
C HIS A 258 -9.59 5.32 14.56
N GLN A 259 -8.56 5.53 15.37
CA GLN A 259 -8.05 4.56 16.32
C GLN A 259 -7.66 5.25 17.63
N PHE A 260 -7.99 4.62 18.72
CA PHE A 260 -7.46 4.94 20.05
C PHE A 260 -6.64 3.75 20.57
N SER A 261 -5.51 4.03 21.25
CA SER A 261 -4.72 2.98 21.90
C SER A 261 -4.17 3.44 23.25
N GLN A 262 -4.01 2.47 24.17
CA GLN A 262 -3.42 2.67 25.48
C GLN A 262 -2.53 1.50 25.84
N GLU A 263 -1.29 1.81 26.21
CA GLU A 263 -0.36 0.83 26.72
C GLU A 263 0.19 1.22 28.09
N PHE A 264 0.34 0.23 28.98
CA PHE A 264 1.07 0.34 30.23
C PHE A 264 2.18 -0.69 30.27
N ARG A 265 3.40 -0.25 30.56
CA ARG A 265 4.57 -1.11 30.72
C ARG A 265 5.24 -0.85 32.05
N TRP A 266 5.69 -1.92 32.69
CA TRP A 266 6.58 -1.88 33.81
C TRP A 266 7.90 -2.57 33.45
N ALA A 267 9.01 -1.83 33.45
CA ALA A 267 10.35 -2.36 33.24
C ALA A 267 11.15 -2.26 34.54
N SER A 268 11.83 -3.34 34.90
CA SER A 268 12.61 -3.40 36.12
C SER A 268 13.67 -4.51 36.07
N ASP A 269 14.51 -4.58 37.09
CA ASP A 269 15.54 -5.62 37.28
C ASP A 269 15.31 -6.38 38.58
N ILE A 270 15.74 -7.64 38.59
CA ILE A 270 15.83 -8.48 39.77
C ILE A 270 17.27 -8.93 39.96
N GLY A 271 17.94 -8.33 40.95
CA GLY A 271 19.37 -8.51 41.14
C GLY A 271 20.18 -7.92 39.96
N ASP A 272 21.37 -8.45 39.72
CA ASP A 272 22.32 -7.90 38.73
C ASP A 272 22.23 -8.61 37.37
N ARG A 273 21.39 -9.66 37.22
CA ARG A 273 21.40 -10.57 36.07
C ARG A 273 20.07 -10.77 35.38
N PHE A 274 19.00 -10.23 35.90
CA PHE A 274 17.68 -10.42 35.28
C PHE A 274 16.96 -9.09 35.11
N THR A 275 16.71 -8.72 33.85
CA THR A 275 15.86 -7.59 33.50
C THR A 275 14.57 -8.09 32.91
N TYR A 276 13.46 -7.39 33.15
CA TYR A 276 12.17 -7.78 32.62
C TYR A 276 11.28 -6.58 32.32
N THR A 277 10.39 -6.78 31.35
CA THR A 277 9.29 -5.88 31.01
C THR A 277 8.01 -6.67 31.00
N VAL A 278 6.96 -6.14 31.62
CA VAL A 278 5.60 -6.65 31.54
C VAL A 278 4.67 -5.53 31.15
N GLY A 279 3.64 -5.81 30.39
CA GLY A 279 2.72 -4.78 29.94
C GLY A 279 1.34 -5.29 29.57
N ALA A 280 0.44 -4.32 29.43
CA ALA A 280 -0.91 -4.49 28.93
C ALA A 280 -1.18 -3.44 27.86
N TYR A 281 -1.89 -3.84 26.82
CA TYR A 281 -2.24 -3.00 25.68
C TYR A 281 -3.73 -3.14 25.37
N TYR A 282 -4.33 -2.05 24.97
CA TYR A 282 -5.70 -1.97 24.46
C TYR A 282 -5.72 -1.09 23.24
N ASP A 283 -6.45 -1.48 22.20
CA ASP A 283 -6.81 -0.62 21.09
C ASP A 283 -8.26 -0.84 20.64
N GLU A 284 -8.87 0.23 20.19
CA GLU A 284 -10.13 0.22 19.46
C GLU A 284 -9.97 1.05 18.19
N ASN A 285 -10.56 0.59 17.09
CA ASN A 285 -10.57 1.35 15.84
C ASN A 285 -11.87 1.12 15.07
N GLU A 286 -12.22 2.10 14.25
CA GLU A 286 -13.35 2.06 13.35
C GLU A 286 -12.90 2.51 11.96
N LEU A 287 -13.33 1.79 10.95
CA LEU A 287 -13.12 2.08 9.54
C LEU A 287 -14.48 2.16 8.84
N ASP A 288 -14.79 3.33 8.32
CA ASP A 288 -15.90 3.54 7.40
C ASP A 288 -15.36 3.74 5.99
N MET A 289 -15.92 3.00 5.04
CA MET A 289 -15.62 3.15 3.62
C MET A 289 -16.90 3.30 2.84
N GLU A 290 -16.97 4.33 2.02
CA GLU A 290 -18.01 4.53 1.02
C GLU A 290 -17.34 4.52 -0.35
N GLY A 291 -17.73 3.58 -1.22
CA GLY A 291 -17.19 3.44 -2.56
C GLY A 291 -18.30 3.53 -3.60
N GLN A 292 -17.98 4.14 -4.73
CA GLN A 292 -18.84 4.18 -5.89
C GLN A 292 -18.02 3.84 -7.13
N VAL A 293 -18.49 2.85 -7.90
CA VAL A 293 -17.97 2.59 -9.25
C VAL A 293 -19.05 2.98 -10.25
N GLY A 294 -18.73 3.95 -11.09
CA GLY A 294 -19.62 4.44 -12.16
C GLY A 294 -19.28 3.76 -13.49
N ILE A 295 -20.29 3.38 -14.24
CA ILE A 295 -20.14 3.03 -15.66
C ILE A 295 -20.79 4.18 -16.42
N ASP A 296 -19.97 5.00 -17.09
CA ASP A 296 -20.39 6.29 -17.59
C ASP A 296 -21.27 6.23 -18.85
N THR A 297 -21.91 7.37 -19.11
CA THR A 297 -22.79 7.69 -20.24
C THR A 297 -22.17 7.57 -21.62
N ASN A 298 -20.87 7.54 -21.69
CA ASN A 298 -20.17 7.26 -22.94
C ASN A 298 -20.41 5.85 -23.44
N PHE A 299 -20.74 4.93 -22.54
CA PHE A 299 -21.29 3.65 -22.89
C PHE A 299 -22.56 3.81 -23.76
N ASP A 300 -23.40 4.81 -23.50
CA ASP A 300 -24.55 5.16 -24.32
C ASP A 300 -24.17 5.77 -25.68
N GLY A 301 -23.10 6.53 -25.78
CA GLY A 301 -22.54 7.06 -27.03
C GLY A 301 -21.79 6.02 -27.86
N LEU A 302 -21.08 5.13 -27.20
CA LEU A 302 -20.31 4.07 -27.83
C LEU A 302 -21.17 2.83 -28.14
N PHE A 303 -22.18 2.56 -27.37
CA PHE A 303 -23.04 1.36 -27.52
C PHE A 303 -23.80 1.28 -28.86
N PRO A 304 -24.28 2.35 -29.50
CA PRO A 304 -24.82 2.29 -30.85
C PRO A 304 -23.76 1.89 -31.88
N GLN A 305 -22.52 2.30 -31.68
CA GLN A 305 -21.40 1.98 -32.56
C GLN A 305 -20.92 0.55 -32.31
N PHE A 306 -20.89 0.13 -31.04
CA PHE A 306 -20.71 -1.25 -30.62
C PHE A 306 -21.72 -2.18 -31.31
N ALA A 307 -23.01 -1.87 -31.24
CA ALA A 307 -24.05 -2.66 -31.88
C ALA A 307 -23.90 -2.68 -33.41
N GLN A 308 -23.44 -1.57 -34.01
CA GLN A 308 -23.14 -1.51 -35.45
C GLN A 308 -21.99 -2.47 -35.81
N VAL A 309 -20.93 -2.54 -34.98
CA VAL A 309 -19.78 -3.42 -35.21
C VAL A 309 -20.15 -4.89 -34.90
N ALA A 310 -20.81 -5.15 -33.78
CA ALA A 310 -21.12 -6.51 -33.32
C ALA A 310 -22.24 -7.18 -34.09
N TYR A 311 -23.26 -6.40 -34.52
CA TYR A 311 -24.51 -6.94 -35.11
C TYR A 311 -24.81 -6.40 -36.52
N GLY A 312 -23.96 -5.53 -37.07
CA GLY A 312 -24.07 -4.99 -38.41
C GLY A 312 -25.28 -4.04 -38.62
N ALA A 313 -25.89 -3.57 -37.53
CA ALA A 313 -27.02 -2.66 -37.56
C ALA A 313 -26.90 -1.60 -36.47
N PRO A 314 -27.19 -0.31 -36.79
CA PRO A 314 -27.20 0.72 -35.77
C PRO A 314 -28.39 0.49 -34.86
N PHE A 315 -28.14 0.11 -33.60
CA PHE A 315 -29.20 0.16 -32.59
C PHE A 315 -29.10 1.55 -31.93
N PRO A 316 -30.16 2.36 -32.04
CA PRO A 316 -30.20 3.60 -31.30
C PRO A 316 -30.31 3.23 -29.82
N ASN A 317 -29.25 3.51 -29.07
CA ASN A 317 -29.25 3.47 -27.63
C ASN A 317 -29.83 2.17 -27.05
N LEU A 318 -29.05 1.10 -27.01
CA LEU A 318 -29.52 -0.23 -26.62
C LEU A 318 -30.05 -0.22 -25.17
N LEU A 319 -29.43 0.54 -24.27
CA LEU A 319 -29.92 0.69 -22.90
C LEU A 319 -31.27 1.38 -22.86
N THR A 320 -31.46 2.46 -23.61
CA THR A 320 -32.78 3.13 -23.75
C THR A 320 -33.81 2.21 -24.37
N LEU A 321 -33.41 1.37 -25.34
CA LEU A 321 -34.33 0.40 -25.97
C LEU A 321 -34.67 -0.72 -24.99
N LEU A 322 -33.73 -1.26 -24.24
CA LEU A 322 -33.93 -2.38 -23.32
C LEU A 322 -34.67 -1.97 -22.04
N THR A 323 -34.50 -0.73 -21.63
CA THR A 323 -35.17 -0.15 -20.46
C THR A 323 -36.48 0.53 -20.79
N GLY A 324 -36.92 0.51 -22.09
CA GLY A 324 -38.17 1.14 -22.52
C GLY A 324 -38.19 2.67 -22.38
N GLY A 325 -37.01 3.32 -22.42
CA GLY A 325 -36.81 4.76 -22.27
C GLY A 325 -36.78 5.24 -20.82
N ALA A 326 -36.76 4.33 -19.86
CA ALA A 326 -36.56 4.68 -18.44
C ALA A 326 -35.10 5.11 -18.13
N TYR A 327 -34.16 4.76 -18.99
CA TYR A 327 -32.77 5.20 -18.94
C TYR A 327 -32.64 6.58 -19.61
N GLY A 328 -32.63 7.59 -18.84
CA GLY A 328 -32.23 8.91 -19.30
C GLY A 328 -30.74 9.08 -18.94
N SER A 329 -29.89 8.97 -19.93
CA SER A 329 -28.49 9.45 -19.88
C SER A 329 -27.89 9.53 -18.48
N ASN A 330 -27.27 8.57 -17.91
CA ASN A 330 -26.25 8.70 -16.91
C ASN A 330 -26.12 7.49 -15.99
N GLN A 331 -24.97 6.93 -15.99
CA GLN A 331 -24.27 6.20 -14.94
C GLN A 331 -25.03 5.07 -14.23
N ILE A 332 -24.68 3.87 -14.61
CA ILE A 332 -24.88 2.72 -13.76
C ILE A 332 -23.86 2.84 -12.64
N THR A 333 -24.29 2.88 -11.40
CA THR A 333 -23.40 2.94 -10.26
C THR A 333 -23.51 1.70 -9.41
N ARG A 334 -22.37 1.21 -8.98
CA ARG A 334 -22.23 0.28 -7.88
C ARG A 334 -21.85 1.09 -6.65
N ASN A 335 -22.73 1.20 -5.69
CA ASN A 335 -22.45 1.84 -4.41
C ASN A 335 -22.09 0.75 -3.41
N HIS A 336 -20.99 0.93 -2.72
CA HIS A 336 -20.46 0.00 -1.75
C HIS A 336 -20.18 0.74 -0.45
N ASN A 337 -20.67 0.20 0.66
CA ASN A 337 -20.35 0.70 2.01
C ASN A 337 -19.81 -0.44 2.82
N PHE A 338 -18.73 -0.16 3.55
CA PHE A 338 -18.13 -1.08 4.49
C PHE A 338 -17.84 -0.34 5.80
N ASN A 339 -18.30 -0.91 6.91
CA ASN A 339 -17.95 -0.45 8.23
C ASN A 339 -17.33 -1.61 9.00
N GLN A 340 -16.24 -1.37 9.71
CA GLN A 340 -15.63 -2.36 10.61
C GLN A 340 -15.20 -1.69 11.90
N GLU A 341 -15.72 -2.22 13.01
CA GLU A 341 -15.26 -1.91 14.37
C GLU A 341 -14.32 -3.02 14.84
N THR A 342 -13.23 -2.66 15.51
CA THR A 342 -12.25 -3.60 16.04
C THR A 342 -11.89 -3.21 17.48
N GLU A 343 -11.97 -4.16 18.39
CA GLU A 343 -11.42 -4.05 19.74
C GLU A 343 -10.32 -5.09 19.96
N SER A 344 -9.21 -4.69 20.57
CA SER A 344 -8.11 -5.60 20.86
C SER A 344 -7.53 -5.36 22.24
N PHE A 345 -7.18 -6.45 22.89
CA PHE A 345 -6.58 -6.43 24.20
C PHE A 345 -5.41 -7.41 24.27
N ALA A 346 -4.29 -7.00 24.87
CA ALA A 346 -3.15 -7.89 25.01
C ALA A 346 -2.41 -7.75 26.35
N PHE A 347 -1.81 -8.86 26.78
CA PHE A 347 -0.81 -8.89 27.85
C PHE A 347 0.51 -9.44 27.28
N PHE A 348 1.62 -8.84 27.69
CA PHE A 348 2.94 -9.30 27.28
C PHE A 348 3.95 -9.24 28.42
N ALA A 349 4.93 -10.13 28.31
CA ALA A 349 6.08 -10.17 29.21
C ALA A 349 7.32 -10.58 28.42
N GLN A 350 8.45 -9.95 28.72
CA GLN A 350 9.76 -10.31 28.19
C GLN A 350 10.78 -10.21 29.31
N GLY A 351 11.70 -11.18 29.38
CA GLY A 351 12.79 -11.15 30.35
C GLY A 351 14.10 -11.58 29.74
N THR A 352 15.17 -10.91 30.11
CA THR A 352 16.55 -11.24 29.73
C THR A 352 17.32 -11.69 30.95
N TYR A 353 17.91 -12.88 30.89
CA TYR A 353 18.74 -13.44 31.93
C TYR A 353 20.21 -13.59 31.45
N GLU A 354 21.14 -13.02 32.19
CA GLU A 354 22.57 -13.18 31.97
C GLU A 354 23.05 -14.51 32.55
N LEU A 355 23.13 -15.53 31.68
CA LEU A 355 23.62 -16.87 32.06
C LEU A 355 25.10 -16.81 32.50
N THR A 356 25.92 -16.02 31.77
CA THR A 356 27.29 -15.65 32.09
C THR A 356 27.50 -14.19 31.71
N ASP A 357 28.65 -13.63 31.98
CA ASP A 357 29.01 -12.25 31.60
C ASP A 357 29.03 -12.04 30.05
N SER A 358 29.07 -13.14 29.28
CA SER A 358 29.12 -13.12 27.81
C SER A 358 27.94 -13.83 27.15
N LEU A 359 27.04 -14.45 27.90
CA LEU A 359 25.91 -15.21 27.34
C LEU A 359 24.58 -14.76 27.95
N ARG A 360 23.66 -14.29 27.13
CA ARG A 360 22.34 -13.80 27.52
C ARG A 360 21.24 -14.63 26.85
N LEU A 361 20.18 -14.86 27.56
CA LEU A 361 18.96 -15.51 27.09
C LEU A 361 17.79 -14.55 27.30
N THR A 362 17.11 -14.19 26.24
CA THR A 362 15.86 -13.41 26.28
C THR A 362 14.70 -14.29 25.87
N ALA A 363 13.64 -14.31 26.68
CA ALA A 363 12.39 -15.00 26.37
C ALA A 363 11.22 -14.02 26.51
N GLY A 364 10.31 -14.07 25.56
CA GLY A 364 9.13 -13.24 25.50
C GLY A 364 7.86 -14.03 25.20
N LEU A 365 6.74 -13.50 25.63
CA LEU A 365 5.42 -14.06 25.39
C LEU A 365 4.39 -12.94 25.36
N ARG A 366 3.49 -12.97 24.38
CA ARG A 366 2.32 -12.10 24.31
C ARG A 366 1.07 -12.94 24.05
N TYR A 367 0.02 -12.64 24.79
CA TYR A 367 -1.33 -13.09 24.50
C TYR A 367 -2.13 -11.91 24.00
N THR A 368 -2.78 -12.06 22.85
CA THR A 368 -3.65 -11.05 22.24
C THR A 368 -5.02 -11.65 22.02
N GLU A 369 -6.07 -10.91 22.34
CA GLU A 369 -7.46 -11.20 21.99
C GLU A 369 -7.99 -10.05 21.17
N GLU A 370 -8.64 -10.32 20.04
CA GLU A 370 -9.23 -9.34 19.14
C GLU A 370 -10.65 -9.74 18.76
N GLU A 371 -11.54 -8.77 18.72
CA GLU A 371 -12.91 -8.91 18.23
C GLU A 371 -13.13 -7.89 17.10
N LYS A 372 -13.70 -8.34 15.98
CA LYS A 372 -14.07 -7.53 14.83
C LYS A 372 -15.52 -7.74 14.48
N ASP A 373 -16.26 -6.65 14.36
CA ASP A 373 -17.61 -6.61 13.82
C ASP A 373 -17.60 -5.83 12.50
N ALA A 374 -18.20 -6.38 11.45
CA ALA A 374 -18.22 -5.71 10.15
C ALA A 374 -19.58 -5.80 9.47
N VAL A 375 -19.89 -4.76 8.73
CA VAL A 375 -21.05 -4.70 7.85
C VAL A 375 -20.59 -4.26 6.46
N SER A 376 -20.89 -5.04 5.43
CA SER A 376 -20.67 -4.69 4.03
C SER A 376 -21.99 -4.67 3.30
N SER A 377 -22.26 -3.60 2.57
CA SER A 377 -23.44 -3.52 1.72
C SER A 377 -23.09 -3.02 0.33
N GLN A 378 -23.67 -3.63 -0.68
CA GLN A 378 -23.51 -3.23 -2.07
C GLN A 378 -24.88 -3.06 -2.71
N ARG A 379 -25.05 -1.97 -3.43
CA ARG A 379 -26.26 -1.65 -4.16
C ARG A 379 -25.92 -1.21 -5.58
N LEU A 380 -26.63 -1.79 -6.52
CA LEU A 380 -26.61 -1.36 -7.92
C LEU A 380 -27.71 -0.33 -8.14
N GLY A 381 -27.39 0.76 -8.81
CA GLY A 381 -28.37 1.82 -9.03
C GLY A 381 -27.90 2.88 -10.03
N ASP A 382 -28.78 3.84 -10.29
CA ASP A 382 -28.47 5.07 -11.04
C ASP A 382 -28.29 6.20 -10.02
N GLN A 383 -27.30 7.06 -10.20
CA GLN A 383 -27.06 8.25 -9.36
C GLN A 383 -28.30 9.13 -9.20
N ASN A 384 -29.20 9.12 -10.21
CA ASN A 384 -30.45 9.88 -10.16
C ASN A 384 -31.61 9.13 -9.48
N CYS A 385 -31.40 7.89 -9.10
CA CYS A 385 -32.36 7.08 -8.40
C CYS A 385 -31.99 7.06 -6.92
N ALA A 386 -32.33 8.12 -6.21
CA ALA A 386 -32.02 8.30 -4.80
C ALA A 386 -32.38 7.10 -3.94
N SER A 387 -31.46 6.78 -3.04
CA SER A 387 -31.45 5.79 -1.98
C SER A 387 -32.81 5.11 -1.68
N ASP A 388 -32.84 3.79 -1.78
CA ASP A 388 -33.96 2.96 -1.38
C ASP A 388 -34.28 3.15 0.11
N PRO A 389 -35.52 3.52 0.44
CA PRO A 389 -35.94 3.57 1.84
C PRO A 389 -36.13 2.19 2.50
N ASN A 390 -35.94 1.09 1.77
CA ASN A 390 -36.13 -0.25 2.30
C ASN A 390 -34.96 -1.18 1.95
N PRO A 391 -33.84 -1.11 2.66
CA PRO A 391 -32.64 -1.91 2.39
C PRO A 391 -32.83 -3.43 2.55
N THR A 392 -33.99 -3.88 3.06
CA THR A 392 -34.29 -5.30 3.27
C THR A 392 -35.07 -5.97 2.12
N ASP A 393 -35.44 -5.20 1.09
CA ASP A 393 -36.09 -5.77 -0.10
C ASP A 393 -35.04 -5.93 -1.23
N PRO A 394 -34.53 -7.14 -1.48
CA PRO A 394 -33.56 -7.37 -2.56
C PRO A 394 -34.15 -7.07 -3.96
N LYS A 395 -35.45 -6.76 -4.06
CA LYS A 395 -36.13 -6.34 -5.29
C LYS A 395 -36.21 -4.83 -5.43
N SER A 396 -36.03 -4.09 -4.36
CA SER A 396 -36.09 -2.65 -4.35
C SER A 396 -34.66 -2.09 -4.40
N VAL A 397 -33.99 -2.25 -5.52
CA VAL A 397 -32.73 -1.57 -5.78
C VAL A 397 -33.02 -0.09 -5.90
N GLY A 398 -32.92 0.67 -4.83
CA GLY A 398 -32.86 2.12 -4.80
C GLY A 398 -33.80 2.96 -5.66
N MET A 399 -34.81 2.37 -6.28
CA MET A 399 -35.52 2.95 -7.38
C MET A 399 -36.93 3.37 -6.99
N THR A 400 -37.19 4.66 -6.91
CA THR A 400 -38.53 5.22 -6.74
C THR A 400 -38.99 5.91 -8.04
N GLY A 401 -40.16 5.56 -8.53
CA GLY A 401 -40.82 6.23 -9.68
C GLY A 401 -40.36 5.72 -11.04
N ALA A 402 -39.68 6.52 -11.84
CA ALA A 402 -39.32 6.18 -13.23
C ALA A 402 -38.23 5.08 -13.36
N CYS A 403 -37.53 4.80 -12.27
CA CYS A 403 -36.50 3.75 -12.18
C CYS A 403 -37.12 2.39 -11.77
N ALA A 404 -38.23 2.01 -12.31
CA ALA A 404 -39.04 0.88 -11.84
C ALA A 404 -38.58 -0.49 -12.36
N GLU A 405 -39.10 -1.49 -11.70
CA GLU A 405 -38.99 -2.96 -11.75
C GLU A 405 -38.41 -3.68 -13.00
N GLY A 406 -38.42 -3.10 -14.18
CA GLY A 406 -37.86 -3.73 -15.41
C GLY A 406 -36.40 -3.40 -15.70
N TYR A 407 -35.90 -2.32 -15.11
CA TYR A 407 -34.56 -1.81 -15.27
C TYR A 407 -33.52 -2.60 -14.46
N SER A 408 -33.81 -2.81 -13.19
CA SER A 408 -33.00 -3.57 -12.26
C SER A 408 -32.58 -4.93 -12.84
N TYR A 409 -33.49 -5.66 -13.42
CA TYR A 409 -33.23 -7.01 -13.92
C TYR A 409 -32.20 -7.06 -15.06
N PHE A 410 -32.25 -6.10 -15.98
CA PHE A 410 -31.33 -6.11 -17.12
C PHE A 410 -29.93 -5.66 -16.73
N LEU A 411 -29.81 -4.66 -15.88
CA LEU A 411 -28.54 -4.22 -15.33
C LEU A 411 -27.93 -5.27 -14.42
N ASP A 412 -28.73 -5.90 -13.58
CA ASP A 412 -28.31 -7.03 -12.75
C ASP A 412 -27.73 -8.15 -13.61
N ILE A 413 -28.34 -8.44 -14.79
CA ILE A 413 -27.80 -9.44 -15.72
C ILE A 413 -26.46 -8.97 -16.31
N ILE A 414 -26.38 -7.75 -16.81
CA ILE A 414 -25.13 -7.22 -17.40
C ILE A 414 -24.04 -7.17 -16.35
N GLN A 415 -24.34 -6.64 -15.20
CA GLN A 415 -23.36 -6.52 -14.12
C GLN A 415 -22.95 -7.89 -13.58
N ALA A 416 -23.90 -8.78 -13.30
CA ALA A 416 -23.61 -10.13 -12.85
C ALA A 416 -22.87 -10.99 -13.89
N GLN A 417 -23.10 -10.76 -15.19
CA GLN A 417 -22.44 -11.52 -16.25
C GLN A 417 -21.09 -10.97 -16.69
N ASN A 418 -20.91 -9.64 -16.62
CA ASN A 418 -19.69 -9.00 -17.12
C ASN A 418 -18.79 -8.48 -16.00
N PHE A 419 -19.37 -8.09 -14.85
CA PHE A 419 -18.62 -7.49 -13.74
C PHE A 419 -18.80 -8.23 -12.42
N ASN A 420 -19.51 -9.34 -12.41
CA ASN A 420 -19.69 -10.20 -11.24
C ASN A 420 -20.26 -9.50 -10.00
N THR A 421 -21.06 -8.46 -10.18
CA THR A 421 -21.60 -7.63 -9.12
C THR A 421 -23.09 -7.88 -8.87
N TYR A 422 -23.53 -7.79 -7.62
CA TYR A 422 -24.94 -7.97 -7.24
C TYR A 422 -25.25 -7.23 -5.93
N ASN A 423 -26.53 -7.00 -5.66
CA ASN A 423 -26.94 -6.43 -4.38
C ASN A 423 -26.67 -7.40 -3.24
N LYS A 424 -25.96 -6.93 -2.23
CA LYS A 424 -25.62 -7.72 -1.05
C LYS A 424 -25.68 -6.89 0.23
N GLU A 425 -25.87 -7.56 1.34
CA GLU A 425 -25.64 -7.03 2.66
C GLU A 425 -25.08 -8.17 3.52
N TRP A 426 -23.89 -8.01 4.00
CA TRP A 426 -23.19 -8.98 4.82
C TRP A 426 -22.87 -8.39 6.18
N VAL A 427 -23.05 -9.21 7.20
CA VAL A 427 -22.70 -8.88 8.57
C VAL A 427 -21.82 -10.00 9.07
N GLY A 428 -20.66 -9.64 9.60
CA GLY A 428 -19.71 -10.57 10.18
C GLY A 428 -19.32 -10.15 11.59
N SER A 429 -19.06 -11.14 12.44
CA SER A 429 -18.45 -10.95 13.74
C SER A 429 -17.42 -12.04 13.93
N ARG A 430 -16.20 -11.67 14.27
CA ARG A 430 -15.06 -12.56 14.41
C ARG A 430 -14.34 -12.30 15.71
N LYS A 431 -13.95 -13.37 16.39
CA LYS A 431 -13.11 -13.30 17.58
C LYS A 431 -11.89 -14.21 17.41
N THR A 432 -10.71 -13.64 17.62
CA THR A 432 -9.42 -14.32 17.50
C THR A 432 -8.63 -14.19 18.79
N ASP A 433 -7.92 -15.23 19.18
CA ASP A 433 -6.89 -15.16 20.22
C ASP A 433 -5.58 -15.80 19.71
N ASP A 434 -4.47 -15.18 20.06
CA ASP A 434 -3.13 -15.64 19.67
C ASP A 434 -2.14 -15.57 20.82
N LEU A 435 -1.17 -16.48 20.76
CA LEU A 435 -0.04 -16.53 21.66
C LEU A 435 1.27 -16.44 20.87
N SER A 436 1.95 -15.30 20.94
CA SER A 436 3.19 -15.01 20.19
C SER A 436 4.43 -15.16 21.09
N PRO A 437 5.08 -16.34 21.19
CA PRO A 437 6.33 -16.54 21.90
C PRO A 437 7.54 -16.04 21.12
N SER A 438 8.62 -15.74 21.85
CA SER A 438 9.93 -15.49 21.27
C SER A 438 11.07 -15.96 22.19
N LEU A 439 12.17 -16.37 21.59
CA LEU A 439 13.38 -16.77 22.28
C LEU A 439 14.60 -16.27 21.54
N ASN A 440 15.51 -15.60 22.22
CA ASN A 440 16.77 -15.13 21.64
C ASN A 440 17.93 -15.49 22.56
N MET A 441 18.99 -16.02 22.00
CA MET A 441 20.24 -16.29 22.67
C MET A 441 21.35 -15.44 22.03
N GLN A 442 22.03 -14.65 22.83
CA GLN A 442 23.12 -13.78 22.41
C GLN A 442 24.40 -14.17 23.12
N TRP A 443 25.48 -14.28 22.32
CA TRP A 443 26.82 -14.60 22.82
C TRP A 443 27.83 -13.54 22.39
N ASP A 444 28.31 -12.78 23.35
CA ASP A 444 29.42 -11.83 23.18
C ASP A 444 30.76 -12.60 23.21
N MET A 445 31.30 -12.90 22.03
CA MET A 445 32.56 -13.62 21.88
C MET A 445 33.77 -12.75 22.32
N SER A 446 33.63 -11.45 22.16
CA SER A 446 34.60 -10.41 22.58
C SER A 446 33.85 -9.07 22.67
N ASP A 447 34.54 -8.02 23.14
CA ASP A 447 34.00 -6.65 23.21
C ASP A 447 33.59 -6.09 21.83
N SER A 448 34.09 -6.69 20.75
CA SER A 448 33.87 -6.24 19.37
C SER A 448 33.15 -7.28 18.49
N SER A 449 32.69 -8.39 19.05
CA SER A 449 32.09 -9.48 18.27
C SER A 449 30.95 -10.18 19.05
N MET A 450 29.80 -10.25 18.46
CA MET A 450 28.61 -10.89 19.01
C MET A 450 27.96 -11.81 17.96
N LEU A 451 27.49 -12.98 18.40
CA LEU A 451 26.61 -13.88 17.66
C LEU A 451 25.27 -13.98 18.36
N TYR A 452 24.23 -14.23 17.61
CA TYR A 452 22.90 -14.52 18.16
C TYR A 452 22.17 -15.60 17.37
N ALA A 453 21.20 -16.20 18.01
CA ALA A 453 20.20 -17.05 17.39
C ALA A 453 18.84 -16.72 18.01
N SER A 454 17.83 -16.59 17.18
CA SER A 454 16.46 -16.30 17.60
C SER A 454 15.45 -17.24 16.95
N TRP A 455 14.38 -17.45 17.66
CA TRP A 455 13.14 -18.05 17.19
C TRP A 455 11.98 -17.18 17.64
N SER A 456 11.03 -16.93 16.76
CA SER A 456 9.84 -16.13 17.07
C SER A 456 8.65 -16.58 16.23
N GLN A 457 7.48 -16.50 16.85
CA GLN A 457 6.20 -16.61 16.16
C GLN A 457 5.52 -15.26 16.08
N GLY A 458 4.75 -15.06 15.03
CA GLY A 458 3.89 -13.91 14.83
C GLY A 458 2.62 -14.31 14.12
N PHE A 459 1.61 -13.46 14.20
CA PHE A 459 0.37 -13.63 13.46
C PHE A 459 -0.10 -12.32 12.85
N LYS A 460 -0.86 -12.46 11.76
CA LYS A 460 -1.62 -11.38 11.14
C LYS A 460 -3.09 -11.72 11.28
N SER A 461 -3.82 -10.83 11.91
CA SER A 461 -5.22 -11.05 12.20
C SER A 461 -6.04 -11.18 10.93
N GLY A 462 -6.94 -12.14 10.90
CA GLY A 462 -7.99 -12.27 9.91
C GLY A 462 -8.99 -11.12 9.98
N GLY A 463 -9.97 -11.11 9.11
CA GLY A 463 -10.92 -10.02 9.03
C GLY A 463 -11.99 -10.23 7.99
N PHE A 464 -12.49 -9.11 7.48
CA PHE A 464 -13.53 -9.08 6.47
C PHE A 464 -13.05 -8.34 5.23
N SER A 465 -13.38 -8.89 4.05
CA SER A 465 -12.98 -8.30 2.78
C SER A 465 -13.84 -7.08 2.46
N ALA A 466 -13.25 -5.89 2.56
CA ALA A 466 -13.95 -4.63 2.33
C ALA A 466 -14.38 -4.45 0.87
N ALA A 467 -13.57 -4.93 -0.07
CA ALA A 467 -13.77 -4.75 -1.51
C ALA A 467 -14.24 -6.04 -2.21
N ASP A 468 -14.75 -7.01 -1.45
CA ASP A 468 -15.19 -8.28 -2.03
C ASP A 468 -16.42 -8.11 -2.92
N ASP A 469 -16.24 -8.36 -4.20
CA ASP A 469 -17.32 -8.37 -5.18
C ASP A 469 -18.03 -9.71 -5.30
N GLY A 470 -17.46 -10.76 -4.71
CA GLY A 470 -17.97 -12.12 -4.67
C GLY A 470 -18.49 -12.66 -6.01
N GLU A 471 -17.92 -13.74 -6.51
CA GLU A 471 -18.41 -14.33 -7.75
C GLU A 471 -19.77 -15.01 -7.56
N PRO A 472 -20.75 -14.76 -8.45
CA PRO A 472 -22.04 -15.48 -8.41
C PRO A 472 -21.90 -17.01 -8.42
N GLY A 473 -20.82 -17.53 -9.03
CA GLY A 473 -20.52 -18.96 -9.06
C GLY A 473 -20.07 -19.53 -7.74
N ASP A 474 -19.31 -18.76 -6.96
CA ASP A 474 -18.78 -19.14 -5.64
C ASP A 474 -19.87 -19.10 -4.57
N PHE A 475 -20.88 -18.24 -4.76
CA PHE A 475 -21.96 -18.02 -3.78
C PHE A 475 -23.23 -18.79 -4.06
N GLY A 476 -23.25 -19.64 -5.08
CA GLY A 476 -24.48 -20.35 -5.44
C GLY A 476 -25.60 -19.38 -5.79
N VAL A 477 -25.34 -18.42 -6.67
CA VAL A 477 -26.32 -17.40 -7.07
C VAL A 477 -27.49 -18.03 -7.79
N ALA A 478 -28.69 -17.81 -7.30
CA ALA A 478 -29.93 -18.21 -7.98
C ALA A 478 -30.43 -17.08 -8.84
N GLN A 479 -30.58 -17.33 -10.15
CA GLN A 479 -31.27 -16.41 -11.02
C GLN A 479 -32.74 -16.42 -10.66
N LEU A 480 -33.29 -15.32 -10.17
CA LEU A 480 -34.72 -15.15 -9.95
C LEU A 480 -35.41 -14.83 -11.27
N PRO A 481 -36.65 -15.35 -11.49
CA PRO A 481 -37.40 -14.95 -12.68
C PRO A 481 -37.72 -13.45 -12.66
N PRO A 482 -37.81 -12.79 -13.84
CA PRO A 482 -38.14 -11.37 -13.91
C PRO A 482 -39.38 -11.00 -13.11
N PRO A 483 -39.36 -9.91 -12.30
CA PRO A 483 -38.31 -8.88 -12.16
C PRO A 483 -37.29 -9.14 -11.05
N GLY A 484 -36.84 -10.33 -10.86
CA GLY A 484 -36.18 -10.73 -9.61
C GLY A 484 -34.64 -10.86 -9.58
N GLY A 485 -33.84 -10.33 -10.49
CA GLY A 485 -32.37 -10.25 -10.38
C GLY A 485 -31.62 -11.50 -9.89
N PHE A 486 -30.34 -11.34 -9.50
CA PHE A 486 -29.54 -12.38 -8.86
C PHE A 486 -29.51 -12.16 -7.35
N VAL A 487 -29.61 -13.24 -6.57
CA VAL A 487 -29.50 -13.21 -5.12
C VAL A 487 -28.49 -14.29 -4.71
N SER A 488 -27.54 -13.94 -3.88
CA SER A 488 -26.65 -14.94 -3.28
C SER A 488 -27.45 -15.96 -2.47
N THR A 489 -27.22 -17.24 -2.71
CA THR A 489 -27.84 -18.34 -1.96
C THR A 489 -26.96 -18.87 -0.84
N VAL A 490 -25.69 -18.43 -0.80
CA VAL A 490 -24.72 -18.77 0.24
C VAL A 490 -24.30 -17.48 0.94
N PRO A 491 -24.79 -17.20 2.15
CA PRO A 491 -24.38 -16.01 2.89
C PRO A 491 -22.90 -16.07 3.29
N ASN A 492 -22.17 -14.99 3.07
CA ASN A 492 -20.83 -14.71 3.61
C ASN A 492 -19.71 -15.67 3.20
N ALA A 493 -19.81 -16.40 2.07
CA ALA A 493 -18.86 -17.47 1.77
C ALA A 493 -17.39 -17.03 1.62
N ASP A 494 -17.12 -15.79 1.17
CA ASP A 494 -15.76 -15.23 1.01
C ASP A 494 -15.61 -13.85 1.68
N PHE A 495 -16.55 -13.48 2.55
CA PHE A 495 -16.51 -12.19 3.25
C PHE A 495 -15.49 -12.20 4.40
N GLU A 496 -15.40 -13.32 5.12
CA GLU A 496 -14.46 -13.52 6.21
C GLU A 496 -13.23 -14.29 5.73
N PHE A 497 -12.04 -13.86 6.16
CA PHE A 497 -10.78 -14.57 5.97
C PHE A 497 -10.10 -14.81 7.31
N ASP A 498 -9.34 -15.92 7.39
CA ASP A 498 -8.69 -16.39 8.60
C ASP A 498 -7.37 -15.70 8.91
N ASP A 499 -6.86 -15.94 10.12
CA ASP A 499 -5.56 -15.46 10.57
C ASP A 499 -4.42 -16.12 9.75
N GLU A 500 -3.36 -15.38 9.53
CA GLU A 500 -2.09 -15.86 8.98
C GLU A 500 -1.09 -15.99 10.13
N SER A 501 -0.31 -17.04 10.15
CA SER A 501 0.74 -17.24 11.15
C SER A 501 2.11 -17.43 10.51
N VAL A 502 3.16 -17.15 11.30
CA VAL A 502 4.55 -17.32 10.88
C VAL A 502 5.40 -17.88 12.01
N ASP A 503 6.21 -18.87 11.67
CA ASP A 503 7.34 -19.35 12.45
C ASP A 503 8.66 -18.92 11.80
N SER A 504 9.57 -18.30 12.56
CA SER A 504 10.84 -17.80 12.04
C SER A 504 12.01 -18.18 12.91
N ILE A 505 13.10 -18.61 12.27
CA ILE A 505 14.40 -18.85 12.90
C ILE A 505 15.44 -17.99 12.20
N GLU A 506 16.25 -17.31 12.99
CA GLU A 506 17.35 -16.48 12.49
C GLU A 506 18.64 -16.72 13.28
N ILE A 507 19.77 -16.71 12.57
CA ILE A 507 21.10 -16.67 13.16
C ILE A 507 21.86 -15.50 12.56
N GLY A 508 22.63 -14.79 13.39
CA GLY A 508 23.38 -13.65 12.89
C GLY A 508 24.58 -13.26 13.74
N GLY A 509 25.32 -12.29 13.25
CA GLY A 509 26.47 -11.76 13.93
C GLY A 509 26.69 -10.28 13.68
N LYS A 510 27.27 -9.60 14.68
CA LYS A 510 27.67 -8.19 14.63
C LYS A 510 29.12 -8.10 15.04
N HIS A 511 29.93 -7.51 14.18
CA HIS A 511 31.38 -7.46 14.34
C HIS A 511 31.96 -6.09 14.04
N GLU A 512 32.88 -5.66 14.88
CA GLU A 512 33.70 -4.48 14.65
C GLU A 512 35.16 -4.88 14.47
N PHE A 513 35.81 -4.31 13.48
CA PHE A 513 37.20 -4.57 13.13
C PHE A 513 37.96 -3.24 12.98
N LEU A 514 39.30 -3.29 12.93
CA LEU A 514 40.15 -2.12 12.69
C LEU A 514 39.89 -0.99 13.71
N ASP A 515 39.81 -1.32 15.00
CA ASP A 515 39.49 -0.40 16.08
C ASP A 515 38.19 0.40 15.87
N GLY A 516 37.14 -0.28 15.34
CA GLY A 516 35.83 0.30 15.07
C GLY A 516 35.69 1.01 13.70
N ALA A 517 36.78 1.07 12.91
CA ALA A 517 36.71 1.66 11.57
C ALA A 517 35.91 0.81 10.56
N MET A 518 35.75 -0.49 10.81
CA MET A 518 34.93 -1.37 9.97
C MET A 518 33.88 -2.09 10.82
N ARG A 519 32.64 -2.08 10.35
CA ARG A 519 31.52 -2.83 10.93
C ARG A 519 30.95 -3.80 9.90
N LEU A 520 30.68 -5.02 10.33
CA LEU A 520 30.01 -6.07 9.56
C LEU A 520 28.90 -6.68 10.39
N ASN A 521 27.66 -6.55 9.93
CA ASN A 521 26.53 -7.29 10.45
C ASN A 521 26.05 -8.26 9.37
N TRP A 522 25.60 -9.44 9.78
CA TRP A 522 24.99 -10.41 8.87
C TRP A 522 23.92 -11.19 9.58
N ALA A 523 22.93 -11.66 8.82
CA ALA A 523 21.88 -12.56 9.28
C ALA A 523 21.58 -13.61 8.21
N ALA A 524 21.19 -14.80 8.63
CA ALA A 524 20.60 -15.84 7.79
C ALA A 524 19.32 -16.30 8.48
N PHE A 525 18.23 -16.39 7.72
CA PHE A 525 16.90 -16.66 8.27
C PHE A 525 16.13 -17.68 7.42
N TYR A 526 15.17 -18.33 8.07
CA TYR A 526 14.14 -19.16 7.48
C TYR A 526 12.82 -18.88 8.17
N SER A 527 11.78 -18.65 7.40
CA SER A 527 10.42 -18.39 7.90
C SER A 527 9.43 -19.20 7.10
N GLU A 528 8.46 -19.79 7.80
CA GLU A 528 7.35 -20.54 7.23
C GLU A 528 6.05 -19.82 7.59
N TYR A 529 5.26 -19.49 6.56
CA TYR A 529 3.96 -18.86 6.69
C TYR A 529 2.87 -19.88 6.41
N GLU A 530 1.89 -19.95 7.28
CA GLU A 530 0.68 -20.74 7.11
C GLU A 530 -0.53 -19.83 6.94
N ASP A 531 -1.50 -20.26 6.14
CA ASP A 531 -2.74 -19.52 5.85
C ASP A 531 -2.49 -18.10 5.33
N LEU A 532 -1.51 -17.95 4.41
CA LEU A 532 -1.09 -16.66 3.86
C LEU A 532 -2.27 -15.89 3.27
N GLN A 533 -2.50 -14.68 3.74
CA GLN A 533 -3.53 -13.78 3.22
C GLN A 533 -3.07 -13.15 1.91
N THR A 534 -3.68 -13.54 0.81
CA THR A 534 -3.39 -12.99 -0.52
C THR A 534 -4.57 -12.19 -1.04
N THR A 535 -4.27 -11.09 -1.74
CA THR A 535 -5.29 -10.30 -2.44
C THR A 535 -5.41 -10.81 -3.86
N ILE A 536 -6.61 -11.20 -4.25
CA ILE A 536 -6.94 -11.70 -5.59
C ILE A 536 -7.82 -10.68 -6.27
N PHE A 537 -7.48 -10.27 -7.49
CA PHE A 537 -8.34 -9.43 -8.31
C PHE A 537 -9.33 -10.32 -9.07
N LYS A 538 -10.63 -10.08 -8.89
CA LYS A 538 -11.70 -10.81 -9.56
C LYS A 538 -12.72 -9.84 -10.15
N GLY A 539 -12.96 -9.95 -11.43
CA GLY A 539 -13.93 -9.10 -12.13
C GLY A 539 -13.51 -7.62 -12.11
N VAL A 540 -14.05 -6.83 -11.20
CA VAL A 540 -13.74 -5.40 -11.01
C VAL A 540 -13.39 -5.07 -9.56
N GLY A 541 -13.10 -6.07 -8.72
CA GLY A 541 -12.83 -5.89 -7.30
C GLY A 541 -11.71 -6.79 -6.80
N PHE A 542 -11.29 -6.51 -5.58
CA PHE A 542 -10.29 -7.29 -4.87
C PHE A 542 -10.95 -8.12 -3.78
N SER A 543 -10.52 -9.34 -3.60
CA SER A 543 -10.91 -10.20 -2.49
C SER A 543 -9.68 -10.69 -1.75
N VAL A 544 -9.75 -10.82 -0.43
CA VAL A 544 -8.70 -11.39 0.39
C VAL A 544 -9.06 -12.84 0.72
N LYS A 545 -8.13 -13.76 0.48
CA LYS A 545 -8.28 -15.17 0.82
C LYS A 545 -7.03 -15.71 1.51
N ASN A 546 -7.23 -16.72 2.36
CA ASN A 546 -6.14 -17.54 2.87
C ASN A 546 -5.89 -18.63 1.84
N ALA A 547 -4.88 -18.45 1.02
CA ALA A 547 -4.74 -19.26 -0.19
C ALA A 547 -3.57 -20.22 -0.16
N ALA A 548 -2.54 -19.97 0.65
CA ALA A 548 -1.28 -20.69 0.49
C ALA A 548 -0.49 -20.77 1.79
N SER A 549 0.44 -21.70 1.83
CA SER A 549 1.64 -21.55 2.66
C SER A 549 2.73 -20.84 1.87
N SER A 550 3.72 -20.28 2.56
CA SER A 550 4.91 -19.70 1.91
C SER A 550 6.17 -20.00 2.73
N GLU A 551 7.22 -20.36 2.02
CA GLU A 551 8.55 -20.52 2.60
C GLU A 551 9.45 -19.37 2.16
N VAL A 552 10.10 -18.75 3.13
CA VAL A 552 10.97 -17.58 2.91
C VAL A 552 12.30 -17.83 3.59
N GLN A 553 13.38 -17.85 2.81
CA GLN A 553 14.73 -17.98 3.34
C GLN A 553 15.67 -16.96 2.72
N GLY A 554 16.69 -16.59 3.46
CA GLY A 554 17.58 -15.58 2.93
C GLY A 554 18.83 -15.32 3.76
N PHE A 555 19.64 -14.41 3.21
CA PHE A 555 20.86 -13.96 3.82
C PHE A 555 21.04 -12.47 3.60
N GLU A 556 21.42 -11.73 4.65
CA GLU A 556 21.58 -10.29 4.64
C GLU A 556 22.95 -9.90 5.17
N VAL A 557 23.52 -8.83 4.61
CA VAL A 557 24.80 -8.23 5.03
C VAL A 557 24.70 -6.72 5.06
N ASP A 558 25.14 -6.13 6.17
CA ASP A 558 25.42 -4.70 6.30
C ASP A 558 26.92 -4.51 6.57
N TRP A 559 27.62 -3.89 5.65
CA TRP A 559 29.03 -3.60 5.77
C TRP A 559 29.30 -2.10 5.68
N LEU A 560 30.10 -1.60 6.60
CA LEU A 560 30.49 -0.19 6.67
C LEU A 560 31.99 -0.07 6.93
N LEU A 561 32.67 0.81 6.20
CA LEU A 561 34.10 1.10 6.38
C LEU A 561 34.38 2.60 6.36
N GLN A 562 34.99 3.10 7.40
CA GLN A 562 35.66 4.41 7.43
C GLN A 562 37.03 4.27 6.78
N VAL A 563 37.14 4.58 5.47
CA VAL A 563 38.37 4.39 4.68
C VAL A 563 39.45 5.39 5.10
N THR A 564 39.05 6.63 5.33
CA THR A 564 39.87 7.73 5.87
C THR A 564 38.99 8.62 6.75
N ASP A 565 39.58 9.59 7.45
CA ASP A 565 38.78 10.58 8.20
C ASP A 565 37.73 11.31 7.32
N ALA A 566 37.98 11.38 6.01
CA ALA A 566 37.13 12.08 5.05
C ALA A 566 36.20 11.16 4.26
N LEU A 567 36.48 9.86 4.13
CA LEU A 567 35.74 8.96 3.25
C LEU A 567 35.18 7.76 4.01
N ARG A 568 33.85 7.59 3.93
CA ARG A 568 33.11 6.44 4.42
C ARG A 568 32.42 5.73 3.24
N VAL A 569 32.50 4.41 3.21
CA VAL A 569 31.80 3.57 2.22
C VAL A 569 30.99 2.51 2.93
N GLY A 570 29.88 2.09 2.31
CA GLY A 570 29.05 1.02 2.83
C GLY A 570 28.36 0.22 1.73
N VAL A 571 28.00 -1.00 2.08
CA VAL A 571 27.22 -1.92 1.23
C VAL A 571 26.21 -2.63 2.11
N ASN A 572 24.95 -2.59 1.70
CA ASN A 572 23.88 -3.42 2.24
C ASN A 572 23.41 -4.33 1.09
N ALA A 573 23.32 -5.62 1.32
CA ALA A 573 22.90 -6.58 0.33
C ALA A 573 22.03 -7.66 0.97
N ALA A 574 21.01 -8.10 0.26
CA ALA A 574 20.13 -9.18 0.66
C ALA A 574 19.95 -10.16 -0.50
N TYR A 575 19.97 -11.43 -0.16
CA TYR A 575 19.46 -12.53 -0.99
C TYR A 575 18.20 -13.09 -0.36
N LEU A 576 17.15 -13.23 -1.14
CA LEU A 576 15.84 -13.72 -0.72
C LEU A 576 15.38 -14.82 -1.68
N ASP A 577 14.97 -15.95 -1.13
CA ASP A 577 14.25 -17.00 -1.84
C ASP A 577 12.91 -17.15 -1.12
N ALA A 578 11.84 -16.73 -1.77
CA ALA A 578 10.50 -16.68 -1.21
C ALA A 578 9.50 -17.28 -2.21
N THR A 579 8.95 -18.45 -1.87
CA THR A 579 8.09 -19.23 -2.75
C THR A 579 6.79 -19.63 -2.08
N TYR A 580 5.73 -19.76 -2.87
CA TYR A 580 4.51 -20.40 -2.39
C TYR A 580 4.73 -21.89 -2.13
N GLY A 581 4.31 -22.40 -0.97
CA GLY A 581 4.38 -23.80 -0.61
C GLY A 581 3.28 -24.62 -1.31
N ASP A 582 2.04 -24.48 -0.90
CA ASP A 582 0.87 -25.18 -1.48
C ASP A 582 -0.16 -24.13 -1.94
N PHE A 583 -0.24 -23.89 -3.24
CA PHE A 583 -1.16 -22.90 -3.83
C PHE A 583 -1.71 -23.40 -5.18
N PRO A 584 -2.54 -24.48 -5.19
CA PRO A 584 -3.02 -25.08 -6.42
C PRO A 584 -4.15 -24.29 -7.12
N ASP A 585 -4.79 -23.35 -6.43
CA ASP A 585 -5.93 -22.54 -6.89
C ASP A 585 -5.61 -21.04 -7.01
N GLY A 586 -4.37 -20.73 -7.42
CA GLY A 586 -3.94 -19.38 -7.68
C GLY A 586 -4.83 -18.62 -8.67
N PRO A 587 -4.84 -17.28 -8.62
CA PRO A 587 -5.62 -16.46 -9.55
C PRO A 587 -5.18 -16.71 -11.00
N CYS A 588 -6.12 -16.56 -11.91
CA CYS A 588 -5.87 -16.69 -13.33
C CYS A 588 -5.79 -15.29 -13.98
N ASN A 589 -4.96 -15.16 -15.00
CA ASN A 589 -4.95 -13.94 -15.80
C ASN A 589 -6.23 -13.78 -16.63
N ALA A 590 -6.44 -12.59 -17.20
CA ALA A 590 -7.65 -12.26 -17.93
C ALA A 590 -7.89 -13.18 -19.12
N ILE A 591 -6.86 -13.64 -19.81
CA ILE A 591 -6.98 -14.56 -20.95
C ILE A 591 -7.41 -15.95 -20.48
N GLN A 592 -6.81 -16.46 -19.40
CA GLN A 592 -7.20 -17.75 -18.83
C GLN A 592 -8.66 -17.75 -18.35
N LEU A 593 -9.11 -16.64 -17.73
CA LEU A 593 -10.50 -16.47 -17.30
C LEU A 593 -11.47 -16.43 -18.49
N ASP A 594 -11.08 -15.80 -19.59
CA ASP A 594 -11.89 -15.72 -20.80
C ASP A 594 -12.02 -17.08 -21.50
N GLU A 595 -10.95 -17.87 -21.49
CA GLU A 595 -10.96 -19.25 -22.00
C GLU A 595 -11.78 -20.22 -21.12
N ASN A 596 -11.74 -20.02 -19.80
CA ASN A 596 -12.43 -20.86 -18.83
C ASN A 596 -12.75 -20.10 -17.54
N SER A 597 -14.00 -19.71 -17.37
CA SER A 597 -14.50 -19.01 -16.19
C SER A 597 -14.36 -19.77 -14.85
N LEU A 598 -13.99 -21.03 -14.89
CA LEU A 598 -13.69 -21.85 -13.70
C LEU A 598 -12.21 -21.92 -13.40
N CYS A 599 -11.34 -21.22 -14.17
CA CYS A 599 -9.92 -21.18 -13.92
C CYS A 599 -9.62 -20.68 -12.49
N GLY A 600 -8.69 -21.36 -11.81
CA GLY A 600 -8.34 -21.02 -10.42
C GLY A 600 -9.41 -21.35 -9.37
N THR A 601 -10.53 -21.98 -9.75
CA THR A 601 -11.54 -22.40 -8.79
C THR A 601 -11.39 -23.87 -8.39
N PRO A 602 -11.72 -24.25 -7.14
CA PRO A 602 -11.67 -25.66 -6.72
C PRO A 602 -12.50 -26.59 -7.63
N SER A 603 -13.61 -26.09 -8.16
CA SER A 603 -14.45 -26.84 -9.10
C SER A 603 -13.79 -27.06 -10.45
N GLY A 604 -13.05 -26.07 -10.94
CA GLY A 604 -12.30 -26.15 -12.19
C GLY A 604 -11.11 -27.10 -12.05
N ILE A 605 -10.37 -27.01 -10.94
CA ILE A 605 -9.25 -27.90 -10.60
C ILE A 605 -9.73 -29.35 -10.52
N ALA A 606 -10.84 -29.62 -9.80
CA ALA A 606 -11.40 -30.95 -9.67
C ALA A 606 -11.89 -31.53 -11.00
N ALA A 607 -12.29 -30.70 -11.97
CA ALA A 607 -12.70 -31.09 -13.30
C ALA A 607 -11.50 -31.40 -14.24
N GLY A 608 -10.27 -31.10 -13.81
CA GLY A 608 -9.07 -31.26 -14.64
C GLY A 608 -9.01 -30.30 -15.82
N GLY A 609 -9.67 -29.15 -15.68
CA GLY A 609 -9.70 -28.09 -16.69
C GLY A 609 -8.41 -27.26 -16.73
N PRO A 610 -8.32 -26.23 -17.57
CA PRO A 610 -7.19 -25.31 -17.67
C PRO A 610 -6.83 -24.62 -16.36
N SER A 611 -7.77 -24.51 -15.44
CA SER A 611 -7.57 -24.00 -14.07
C SER A 611 -6.54 -24.78 -13.24
N ALA A 612 -6.35 -26.07 -13.53
CA ALA A 612 -5.23 -26.83 -12.95
C ALA A 612 -3.86 -26.31 -13.44
N GLN A 613 -3.84 -25.40 -14.39
CA GLN A 613 -2.61 -24.80 -14.95
C GLN A 613 -2.15 -23.57 -14.15
N ASN A 614 -2.98 -23.05 -13.27
CA ASN A 614 -2.61 -21.94 -12.41
C ASN A 614 -2.27 -22.39 -10.97
N ASP A 615 -1.63 -23.54 -10.89
CA ASP A 615 -0.99 -24.00 -9.67
C ASP A 615 0.29 -23.17 -9.46
N LEU A 616 0.27 -22.28 -8.50
CA LEU A 616 1.38 -21.42 -8.14
C LEU A 616 2.31 -22.05 -7.10
N THR A 617 2.13 -23.34 -6.78
CA THR A 617 3.02 -24.08 -5.87
C THR A 617 4.46 -24.05 -6.36
N GLY A 618 5.38 -23.58 -5.51
CA GLY A 618 6.79 -23.42 -5.85
C GLY A 618 7.14 -22.21 -6.72
N VAL A 619 6.17 -21.35 -7.03
CA VAL A 619 6.40 -20.08 -7.74
C VAL A 619 6.83 -19.01 -6.73
N ASN A 620 7.64 -18.04 -7.15
CA ASN A 620 8.05 -16.92 -6.30
C ASN A 620 6.83 -16.11 -5.85
N THR A 621 6.86 -15.68 -4.60
CA THR A 621 5.83 -14.78 -4.07
C THR A 621 5.93 -13.40 -4.70
N LEU A 622 4.82 -12.65 -4.65
CA LEU A 622 4.76 -11.30 -5.21
C LEU A 622 5.82 -10.37 -4.61
N TYR A 623 6.39 -9.52 -5.46
CA TYR A 623 7.40 -8.53 -5.10
C TYR A 623 8.68 -9.09 -4.48
N ALA A 624 8.89 -10.40 -4.50
CA ALA A 624 10.08 -11.06 -4.00
C ALA A 624 11.19 -11.02 -5.06
N SER A 625 12.13 -10.10 -4.90
CA SER A 625 13.34 -10.04 -5.72
C SER A 625 14.42 -10.90 -5.08
N ASP A 626 15.07 -11.78 -5.84
CA ASP A 626 16.16 -12.62 -5.33
C ASP A 626 17.30 -11.82 -4.75
N TRP A 627 17.63 -10.70 -5.39
CA TRP A 627 18.71 -9.82 -4.95
C TRP A 627 18.28 -8.37 -4.83
N SER A 628 18.58 -7.78 -3.71
CA SER A 628 18.47 -6.35 -3.51
C SER A 628 19.69 -5.81 -2.77
N GLY A 629 20.03 -4.54 -3.02
CA GLY A 629 21.15 -3.94 -2.31
C GLY A 629 21.33 -2.47 -2.57
N ASN A 630 22.13 -1.89 -1.68
CA ASN A 630 22.57 -0.50 -1.77
C ASN A 630 24.08 -0.43 -1.52
N ALA A 631 24.79 0.36 -2.31
CA ALA A 631 26.18 0.71 -2.08
C ALA A 631 26.31 2.22 -2.04
N PHE A 632 27.06 2.75 -1.09
CA PHE A 632 27.22 4.19 -0.98
C PHE A 632 28.66 4.60 -0.63
N ALA A 633 28.99 5.84 -0.99
CA ALA A 633 30.22 6.52 -0.58
C ALA A 633 29.89 7.95 -0.14
N ASP A 634 30.28 8.31 1.08
CA ASP A 634 30.18 9.65 1.64
C ASP A 634 31.57 10.24 1.85
N PHE A 635 31.76 11.44 1.34
CA PHE A 635 33.00 12.21 1.48
C PHE A 635 32.74 13.53 2.20
N ARG A 636 33.56 13.86 3.19
CA ARG A 636 33.55 15.13 3.92
C ARG A 636 34.93 15.66 4.11
N MET A 637 35.16 16.93 3.79
CA MET A 637 36.49 17.56 3.90
C MET A 637 36.35 18.99 4.41
N PRO A 638 37.08 19.35 5.48
CA PRO A 638 37.13 20.74 5.96
C PRO A 638 37.81 21.65 4.94
N LEU A 639 37.23 22.80 4.65
CA LEU A 639 37.71 23.88 3.80
C LEU A 639 37.79 25.20 4.61
N GLY A 640 38.71 25.33 5.52
CA GLY A 640 38.79 26.45 6.43
C GLY A 640 37.65 26.51 7.43
N ALA A 641 36.77 27.52 7.32
CA ALA A 641 35.55 27.64 8.13
C ALA A 641 34.32 26.94 7.48
N MET A 642 34.50 26.25 6.38
CA MET A 642 33.47 25.52 5.68
C MET A 642 33.83 24.03 5.61
N GLU A 643 32.86 23.21 5.27
CA GLU A 643 32.99 21.80 4.95
C GLU A 643 32.47 21.55 3.52
N LEU A 644 33.28 20.89 2.71
CA LEU A 644 32.84 20.28 1.47
C LEU A 644 32.34 18.87 1.76
N PHE A 645 31.15 18.53 1.29
CA PHE A 645 30.63 17.18 1.35
C PHE A 645 30.13 16.72 -0.02
N ALA A 646 30.24 15.43 -0.28
CA ALA A 646 29.71 14.78 -1.46
C ALA A 646 29.27 13.36 -1.10
N GLY A 647 28.30 12.84 -1.82
CA GLY A 647 27.84 11.48 -1.63
C GLY A 647 27.28 10.90 -2.94
N VAL A 648 27.42 9.60 -3.08
CA VAL A 648 26.77 8.81 -4.12
C VAL A 648 26.19 7.57 -3.48
N ASP A 649 25.01 7.17 -3.90
CA ASP A 649 24.40 5.90 -3.56
C ASP A 649 23.84 5.21 -4.81
N VAL A 650 23.99 3.90 -4.83
CA VAL A 650 23.56 3.02 -5.93
C VAL A 650 22.62 2.00 -5.33
N ASN A 651 21.39 1.96 -5.82
CA ASN A 651 20.34 1.02 -5.41
C ASN A 651 20.08 0.04 -6.53
N TYR A 652 20.16 -1.25 -6.24
CA TYR A 652 19.91 -2.34 -7.16
C TYR A 652 18.76 -3.21 -6.66
N ARG A 653 17.92 -3.66 -7.57
CA ARG A 653 16.91 -4.67 -7.36
C ARG A 653 16.86 -5.61 -8.56
N SER A 654 16.86 -6.94 -8.33
CA SER A 654 16.66 -7.91 -9.41
C SER A 654 15.19 -7.93 -9.84
N ASP A 655 14.92 -8.63 -10.92
CA ASP A 655 13.57 -8.87 -11.44
C ASP A 655 12.65 -9.49 -10.39
N PHE A 656 11.36 -9.24 -10.52
CA PHE A 656 10.31 -9.78 -9.66
C PHE A 656 8.95 -9.75 -10.36
N MET A 657 8.03 -10.58 -9.85
CA MET A 657 6.65 -10.61 -10.30
C MET A 657 5.81 -9.60 -9.50
N SER A 658 4.93 -8.83 -10.17
CA SER A 658 4.09 -7.83 -9.53
C SER A 658 2.59 -8.16 -9.54
N ALA A 659 2.13 -9.11 -10.37
CA ALA A 659 0.74 -9.56 -10.43
C ALA A 659 0.55 -10.96 -9.85
N GLY A 660 -0.57 -11.16 -9.14
CA GLY A 660 -0.87 -12.38 -8.38
C GLY A 660 -1.18 -13.61 -9.23
N ASP A 661 -1.48 -13.42 -10.49
CA ASP A 661 -1.75 -14.46 -11.49
C ASP A 661 -0.48 -14.99 -12.15
N ASN A 662 0.68 -14.40 -11.83
CA ASN A 662 2.00 -14.75 -12.35
C ASN A 662 2.08 -14.73 -13.88
N ASP A 663 1.42 -13.77 -14.54
CA ASP A 663 1.62 -13.54 -15.96
C ASP A 663 3.05 -13.03 -16.21
N GLU A 664 3.80 -13.67 -17.13
CA GLU A 664 5.18 -13.28 -17.46
C GLU A 664 5.31 -11.81 -17.90
N LYS A 665 4.23 -11.20 -18.40
CA LYS A 665 4.20 -9.81 -18.84
C LYS A 665 4.11 -8.79 -17.72
N ASP A 666 3.66 -9.25 -16.56
CA ASP A 666 3.60 -8.46 -15.33
C ASP A 666 4.88 -8.60 -14.50
N GLY A 667 5.88 -9.26 -15.06
CA GLY A 667 7.24 -9.29 -14.56
C GLY A 667 7.91 -7.93 -14.69
N ILE A 668 8.55 -7.49 -13.62
CA ILE A 668 9.34 -6.25 -13.58
C ILE A 668 10.81 -6.60 -13.73
N ASP A 669 11.46 -6.02 -14.73
CA ASP A 669 12.88 -6.21 -15.00
C ASP A 669 13.77 -5.65 -13.88
N ALA A 670 14.98 -6.21 -13.75
CA ALA A 670 15.98 -5.70 -12.81
C ALA A 670 16.39 -4.26 -13.15
N TYR A 671 16.55 -3.42 -12.13
CA TYR A 671 16.95 -2.03 -12.34
C TYR A 671 18.01 -1.55 -11.34
N THR A 672 18.68 -0.45 -11.70
CA THR A 672 19.68 0.21 -10.87
C THR A 672 19.49 1.72 -10.88
N LYS A 673 19.17 2.31 -9.72
CA LYS A 673 19.07 3.76 -9.55
C LYS A 673 20.29 4.33 -8.85
N VAL A 674 20.82 5.43 -9.36
CA VAL A 674 21.97 6.12 -8.81
C VAL A 674 21.56 7.52 -8.36
N ASN A 675 21.85 7.85 -7.10
CA ASN A 675 21.66 9.19 -6.57
C ASN A 675 23.02 9.82 -6.25
N ALA A 676 23.13 11.13 -6.38
CA ALA A 676 24.35 11.85 -6.07
C ALA A 676 24.05 13.20 -5.41
N ARG A 677 24.95 13.64 -4.54
CA ARG A 677 24.87 14.96 -3.92
C ARG A 677 26.25 15.58 -3.74
N ILE A 678 26.30 16.91 -3.78
CA ILE A 678 27.51 17.69 -3.47
C ILE A 678 27.07 19.00 -2.81
N GLY A 679 27.79 19.43 -1.78
CA GLY A 679 27.44 20.66 -1.09
C GLY A 679 28.58 21.26 -0.31
N LEU A 680 28.34 22.49 0.13
CA LEU A 680 29.20 23.27 1.01
C LEU A 680 28.37 23.71 2.22
N GLY A 681 28.94 23.60 3.41
CA GLY A 681 28.32 24.03 4.64
C GLY A 681 29.23 24.83 5.54
N GLY A 682 28.68 25.66 6.37
CA GLY A 682 29.30 26.33 7.51
C GLY A 682 28.48 26.07 8.76
N ASP A 683 28.83 26.70 9.90
CA ASP A 683 28.18 26.47 11.19
C ASP A 683 26.64 26.68 11.15
N ARG A 684 26.20 27.67 10.36
CA ARG A 684 24.79 28.09 10.35
C ARG A 684 24.09 27.95 9.02
N TRP A 685 24.77 27.49 7.98
CA TRP A 685 24.20 27.37 6.64
C TRP A 685 24.79 26.18 5.89
N GLU A 686 24.01 25.68 4.93
CA GLU A 686 24.41 24.63 4.00
C GLU A 686 23.73 24.87 2.64
N ILE A 687 24.45 24.65 1.56
CA ILE A 687 23.90 24.60 0.20
C ILE A 687 24.33 23.30 -0.42
N MET A 688 23.37 22.57 -0.98
CA MET A 688 23.55 21.24 -1.58
C MET A 688 22.86 21.19 -2.94
N ALA A 689 23.57 20.74 -3.95
CA ALA A 689 22.98 20.26 -5.19
C ALA A 689 22.89 18.74 -5.12
N TYR A 690 21.79 18.17 -5.62
CA TYR A 690 21.56 16.74 -5.63
C TYR A 690 20.81 16.31 -6.87
N GLY A 691 20.93 15.03 -7.21
CA GLY A 691 20.15 14.35 -8.21
C GLY A 691 19.71 12.99 -7.71
N ARG A 692 18.44 12.68 -7.88
CA ARG A 692 17.88 11.35 -7.69
C ARG A 692 17.75 10.69 -9.05
N ASN A 693 18.01 9.38 -9.12
CA ASN A 693 17.96 8.61 -10.37
C ASN A 693 18.66 9.32 -11.54
N ILE A 694 19.92 9.74 -11.33
CA ILE A 694 20.67 10.64 -12.25
C ILE A 694 20.89 10.07 -13.65
N PHE A 695 20.65 8.79 -13.87
CA PHE A 695 20.71 8.13 -15.18
C PHE A 695 19.35 7.94 -15.83
N ASP A 696 18.29 8.46 -15.21
CA ASP A 696 16.91 8.42 -15.70
C ASP A 696 16.42 6.99 -15.98
N GLU A 697 16.71 6.08 -15.06
CA GLU A 697 16.28 4.68 -15.15
C GLU A 697 14.77 4.58 -14.99
N ALA A 698 14.09 4.12 -16.02
CA ALA A 698 12.65 3.90 -16.01
C ALA A 698 12.31 2.60 -15.27
N ALA A 699 12.07 2.70 -13.96
CA ALA A 699 11.71 1.55 -13.15
C ALA A 699 10.19 1.44 -13.01
N LEU A 700 9.67 0.28 -13.39
CA LEU A 700 8.27 -0.05 -13.13
C LEU A 700 8.11 -0.44 -11.66
N GLN A 701 6.99 -0.03 -11.07
CA GLN A 701 6.62 -0.35 -9.69
C GLN A 701 5.63 -1.51 -9.63
N GLN A 702 4.72 -1.55 -10.60
CA GLN A 702 3.65 -2.52 -10.69
C GLN A 702 3.24 -2.70 -12.14
N SER A 703 2.80 -3.91 -12.50
CA SER A 703 2.10 -4.26 -13.72
C SER A 703 1.00 -5.24 -13.39
N PHE A 704 -0.13 -5.18 -14.09
CA PHE A 704 -1.26 -6.09 -13.92
C PHE A 704 -2.16 -6.07 -15.16
N ASP A 705 -2.99 -7.09 -15.32
CA ASP A 705 -3.99 -7.15 -16.39
C ASP A 705 -4.93 -5.94 -16.34
N THR A 706 -5.05 -5.22 -17.46
CA THR A 706 -6.00 -4.09 -17.56
C THR A 706 -7.43 -4.62 -17.40
N PRO A 707 -8.22 -4.12 -16.44
CA PRO A 707 -9.61 -4.50 -16.30
C PRO A 707 -10.38 -4.38 -17.62
N VAL A 708 -11.31 -5.30 -17.87
CA VAL A 708 -12.17 -5.40 -19.05
C VAL A 708 -11.47 -5.53 -20.42
N LEU A 709 -10.14 -5.53 -20.45
CA LEU A 709 -9.33 -5.63 -21.68
C LEU A 709 -8.37 -6.82 -21.63
N ALA A 710 -8.88 -8.03 -21.76
CA ALA A 710 -8.06 -9.24 -21.78
C ALA A 710 -6.87 -9.12 -22.75
N GLY A 711 -5.67 -9.38 -22.25
CA GLY A 711 -4.41 -9.30 -22.98
C GLY A 711 -3.80 -7.89 -23.09
N SER A 712 -4.34 -6.92 -22.33
CA SER A 712 -3.72 -5.61 -22.10
C SER A 712 -3.22 -5.53 -20.65
N HIS A 713 -2.11 -4.84 -20.42
CA HIS A 713 -1.49 -4.69 -19.12
C HIS A 713 -1.35 -3.21 -18.76
N THR A 714 -1.69 -2.87 -17.53
CA THR A 714 -1.50 -1.54 -16.96
C THR A 714 -0.24 -1.54 -16.12
N GLN A 715 0.58 -0.48 -16.24
CA GLN A 715 1.84 -0.37 -15.53
C GLN A 715 1.98 0.98 -14.84
N TYR A 716 2.54 0.94 -13.63
CA TYR A 716 2.88 2.11 -12.85
C TYR A 716 4.37 2.33 -12.86
N MET A 717 4.79 3.53 -13.25
CA MET A 717 6.21 3.92 -13.33
C MET A 717 6.59 4.78 -12.14
N ASP A 718 7.83 4.63 -11.70
CA ASP A 718 8.43 5.50 -10.71
C ASP A 718 8.93 6.80 -11.35
N GLU A 719 9.12 7.84 -10.52
CA GLU A 719 9.67 9.13 -10.97
C GLU A 719 11.05 8.95 -11.60
N GLY A 720 11.28 9.59 -12.74
CA GLY A 720 12.54 9.61 -13.47
C GLY A 720 13.65 10.38 -12.76
N ALA A 721 14.60 10.90 -13.53
CA ALA A 721 15.67 11.74 -12.99
C ALA A 721 15.08 13.04 -12.41
N VAL A 722 15.48 13.41 -11.19
CA VAL A 722 15.12 14.68 -10.56
C VAL A 722 16.38 15.36 -10.04
N PHE A 723 16.64 16.59 -10.49
CA PHE A 723 17.73 17.42 -9.97
C PHE A 723 17.19 18.57 -9.14
N GLY A 724 17.89 18.87 -8.06
CA GLY A 724 17.47 19.93 -7.14
C GLY A 724 18.62 20.63 -6.44
N VAL A 725 18.29 21.77 -5.83
CA VAL A 725 19.18 22.55 -4.97
C VAL A 725 18.48 22.79 -3.65
N ARG A 726 19.17 22.55 -2.54
CA ARG A 726 18.68 22.76 -1.18
C ARG A 726 19.54 23.76 -0.44
N GLY A 727 18.91 24.71 0.20
CA GLY A 727 19.53 25.61 1.18
C GLY A 727 19.02 25.30 2.59
N THR A 728 19.93 25.27 3.56
CA THR A 728 19.60 25.12 4.99
C THR A 728 20.15 26.32 5.77
N LEU A 729 19.34 26.89 6.64
CA LEU A 729 19.74 27.92 7.61
C LEU A 729 19.45 27.45 9.03
N ARG A 730 20.43 27.53 9.93
CA ARG A 730 20.34 27.15 11.36
C ARG A 730 20.58 28.37 12.24
N PHE A 731 19.83 28.52 13.32
CA PHE A 731 19.92 29.67 14.25
C PHE A 731 19.65 29.25 15.69
#